data_3134f1b3a1f797953b4a9075a2696753
#
_entry.id   3134f1b3a1f797953b4a9075a2696753
#
_cell.length_a   1.000
_cell.length_b   1.000
_cell.length_c   1.000
_cell.angle_alpha   90.00
_cell.angle_beta   90.00
_cell.angle_gamma   90.00
#
_symmetry.space_group_name_H-M   'P 1'
#
loop_
_entity.id
_entity.type
_entity.pdbx_description
1 polymer ?
#
loop_
_entity_poly.entity_id
_entity_poly.type
_entity_poly.pdbx_seq_one_letter_code
_entity_poly.pdbx_strand_id
1 'polypeptide(L)'
;MVGGTLRAAAVTLAAAVYTAMLLPFTEAVILSKIDALPAGWKAVSFDLGNTFDVESVKTDAGTAPAPNLHVFTIALTMQNLDQLESRLLAVSTPGSANYGKFLDAEDINSAFGTSSEAVAMVTDWLNSSGVVKSYEVRGSFVDVTTDVAGANFLFGADYRYYRPLSMEAGTFHRLRTLTYSVPDAIAAHVVLVDPGNYFGPVRPFVPKPSLKRSAGQAVTKSPTVKPRRVTNTTVDATCHSSITPSCLKQLYAIGNYKADAKSGSTIGFGSFLNQSASFADLAQYLQINGLPAQNFSVELIDNAANVQDPATALTGEANLDVQTLIGVAHPLPVTEFITGGAPPFLPNIDQPGAAENRNEPYLPYYRYLLSKSNDELPKVISNSYGDEEDSVPYNYAVLTCSLIGLMGLRGITIIESSGDLGVGAGCLAPDNETIEFNAIFPATCPYLTSVGGTVDVTPEIAWAGSSGGFSKYFPRPAYQKLAVDAYLSEHVTAATYRSYAPYTNWQGRGFPDVAAHSANPDYRTVYAGSVSRSGGTSAAAPVWAAIVGLLNDARLRRGLPTLGWLNPLLYEFGPRVLTDVTGGQAIGCNGENTQGGSAEPVGSGVIPGAFWNATTGWDPVTGLGTPNFKKLLCLVTRFS
;
A
#
# COMPACT_ATOMS: atom_id res chain seq x y z
N MET A 1 -52.59 -26.85 -56.53
CA MET A 1 -51.40 -27.46 -56.03
C MET A 1 -50.34 -26.39 -55.84
N VAL A 2 -50.43 -25.67 -54.74
CA VAL A 2 -49.38 -24.76 -54.29
C VAL A 2 -49.50 -24.73 -52.77
N GLY A 3 -48.64 -25.47 -52.10
CA GLY A 3 -48.68 -25.54 -50.64
C GLY A 3 -47.70 -26.59 -50.13
N GLY A 4 -46.38 -26.25 -50.11
CA GLY A 4 -45.41 -27.22 -49.65
C GLY A 4 -43.96 -26.73 -49.46
N THR A 5 -43.71 -25.43 -49.50
CA THR A 5 -42.31 -24.95 -49.42
C THR A 5 -42.03 -23.87 -48.36
N LEU A 6 -42.98 -23.57 -47.47
CA LEU A 6 -42.80 -22.53 -46.44
C LEU A 6 -42.60 -23.06 -44.99
N ARG A 7 -42.61 -24.40 -44.77
CA ARG A 7 -42.37 -24.98 -43.44
C ARG A 7 -40.94 -25.48 -43.19
N ALA A 8 -40.14 -25.66 -44.23
CA ALA A 8 -38.75 -26.15 -44.09
C ALA A 8 -37.75 -25.02 -43.79
N ALA A 9 -38.03 -23.78 -44.20
CA ALA A 9 -37.11 -22.65 -43.96
C ALA A 9 -37.17 -22.06 -42.53
N ALA A 10 -38.33 -22.18 -41.85
CA ALA A 10 -38.50 -21.65 -40.49
C ALA A 10 -37.88 -22.56 -39.42
N VAL A 11 -37.79 -23.87 -39.68
CA VAL A 11 -37.17 -24.84 -38.73
C VAL A 11 -35.63 -24.78 -38.84
N THR A 12 -35.09 -24.50 -40.02
CA THR A 12 -33.62 -24.40 -40.19
C THR A 12 -33.07 -23.08 -39.66
N LEU A 13 -33.83 -21.97 -39.66
CA LEU A 13 -33.41 -20.71 -39.07
C LEU A 13 -33.45 -20.74 -37.52
N ALA A 14 -34.48 -21.42 -36.94
CA ALA A 14 -34.56 -21.59 -35.50
C ALA A 14 -33.47 -22.52 -34.95
N ALA A 15 -33.06 -23.56 -35.69
CA ALA A 15 -31.95 -24.42 -35.31
C ALA A 15 -30.59 -23.75 -35.46
N ALA A 16 -30.39 -22.87 -36.45
CA ALA A 16 -29.15 -22.10 -36.62
C ALA A 16 -28.99 -20.99 -35.56
N VAL A 17 -30.09 -20.36 -35.12
CA VAL A 17 -30.06 -19.36 -34.06
C VAL A 17 -29.88 -20.03 -32.68
N TYR A 18 -30.44 -21.25 -32.48
CA TYR A 18 -30.22 -22.00 -31.22
C TYR A 18 -28.83 -22.64 -31.12
N THR A 19 -28.21 -22.98 -32.28
CA THR A 19 -26.83 -23.49 -32.30
C THR A 19 -25.79 -22.37 -32.20
N ALA A 20 -26.13 -21.14 -32.58
CA ALA A 20 -25.25 -19.97 -32.35
C ALA A 20 -25.28 -19.46 -30.89
N MET A 21 -26.34 -19.78 -30.12
CA MET A 21 -26.43 -19.50 -28.69
C MET A 21 -25.79 -20.56 -27.78
N LEU A 22 -25.31 -21.67 -28.36
CA LEU A 22 -24.63 -22.76 -27.66
C LEU A 22 -23.21 -22.95 -28.18
N LEU A 23 -22.54 -21.85 -28.61
CA LEU A 23 -21.09 -21.93 -28.78
C LEU A 23 -20.50 -22.07 -27.38
N PRO A 24 -20.01 -23.27 -27.02
CA PRO A 24 -19.36 -23.45 -25.73
C PRO A 24 -18.10 -22.58 -25.73
N PHE A 25 -17.73 -22.13 -24.57
CA PHE A 25 -16.44 -21.58 -24.23
C PHE A 25 -15.31 -22.47 -24.78
N THR A 26 -15.02 -22.40 -26.07
CA THR A 26 -14.07 -23.30 -26.72
C THR A 26 -12.64 -22.89 -26.47
N GLU A 27 -12.43 -21.64 -26.04
CA GLU A 27 -11.12 -21.17 -25.62
C GLU A 27 -11.28 -20.25 -24.40
N ALA A 28 -10.68 -20.61 -23.29
CA ALA A 28 -10.64 -19.84 -22.06
C ALA A 28 -9.20 -19.49 -21.72
N VAL A 29 -8.96 -18.24 -21.36
CA VAL A 29 -7.64 -17.74 -20.95
C VAL A 29 -7.54 -17.82 -19.43
N ILE A 30 -6.54 -18.54 -18.94
CA ILE A 30 -6.23 -18.58 -17.51
C ILE A 30 -5.66 -17.23 -17.12
N LEU A 31 -6.38 -16.49 -16.26
CA LEU A 31 -5.94 -15.19 -15.75
C LEU A 31 -5.04 -15.34 -14.53
N SER A 32 -5.27 -16.34 -13.69
CA SER A 32 -4.45 -16.59 -12.52
C SER A 32 -4.51 -18.05 -12.11
N LYS A 33 -3.38 -18.60 -11.63
CA LYS A 33 -3.25 -19.98 -11.16
C LYS A 33 -2.22 -20.07 -10.04
N ILE A 34 -2.55 -20.84 -9.00
CA ILE A 34 -1.59 -21.36 -8.02
C ILE A 34 -1.60 -22.89 -8.12
N ASP A 35 -0.42 -23.51 -8.04
CA ASP A 35 -0.27 -24.93 -8.33
C ASP A 35 -0.68 -25.85 -7.18
N ALA A 36 -0.71 -25.32 -5.96
CA ALA A 36 -1.09 -26.07 -4.76
C ALA A 36 -1.87 -25.19 -3.77
N LEU A 37 -2.67 -25.83 -2.93
CA LEU A 37 -3.32 -25.17 -1.81
C LEU A 37 -2.24 -24.65 -0.84
N PRO A 38 -2.27 -23.36 -0.47
CA PRO A 38 -1.30 -22.80 0.46
C PRO A 38 -1.26 -23.55 1.79
N ALA A 39 -0.07 -23.65 2.38
CA ALA A 39 0.14 -24.29 3.67
C ALA A 39 -0.76 -23.65 4.75
N GLY A 40 -1.23 -24.44 5.70
CA GLY A 40 -2.11 -23.97 6.76
C GLY A 40 -3.60 -23.88 6.41
N TRP A 41 -3.99 -24.17 5.17
CA TRP A 41 -5.38 -24.20 4.72
C TRP A 41 -5.83 -25.62 4.38
N LYS A 42 -7.14 -25.87 4.51
CA LYS A 42 -7.79 -27.07 4.00
C LYS A 42 -9.14 -26.77 3.39
N ALA A 43 -9.48 -27.48 2.34
CA ALA A 43 -10.82 -27.47 1.78
C ALA A 43 -11.82 -28.05 2.80
N VAL A 44 -13.00 -27.48 2.83
CA VAL A 44 -14.12 -27.95 3.63
C VAL A 44 -15.17 -28.47 2.66
N SER A 45 -15.51 -29.76 2.75
CA SER A 45 -16.64 -30.31 2.02
C SER A 45 -17.92 -29.99 2.80
N PHE A 46 -18.80 -29.24 2.16
CA PHE A 46 -20.15 -29.05 2.64
C PHE A 46 -21.12 -29.94 1.84
N ASP A 47 -21.98 -30.62 2.51
CA ASP A 47 -23.12 -31.26 1.87
C ASP A 47 -24.14 -30.15 1.57
N LEU A 48 -24.27 -29.77 0.30
CA LEU A 48 -25.17 -28.70 -0.14
C LEU A 48 -26.66 -28.93 0.14
N GLY A 49 -27.02 -30.09 0.75
CA GLY A 49 -28.35 -30.44 1.14
C GLY A 49 -28.80 -29.98 2.53
N ASN A 50 -27.90 -29.52 3.38
CA ASN A 50 -28.27 -29.04 4.72
C ASN A 50 -28.24 -27.52 4.75
N THR A 51 -29.38 -26.93 5.11
CA THR A 51 -29.53 -25.49 5.38
C THR A 51 -28.51 -25.03 6.41
N PHE A 52 -27.50 -24.27 5.95
CA PHE A 52 -26.57 -23.59 6.84
C PHE A 52 -27.31 -22.54 7.66
N ASP A 53 -27.01 -22.52 8.94
CA ASP A 53 -27.37 -21.41 9.82
C ASP A 53 -26.51 -20.21 9.39
N VAL A 54 -27.12 -19.28 8.66
CA VAL A 54 -26.44 -18.14 7.98
C VAL A 54 -25.80 -17.17 8.98
N GLU A 55 -26.13 -17.26 10.27
CA GLU A 55 -25.52 -16.44 11.32
C GLU A 55 -24.06 -16.78 11.61
N SER A 56 -23.55 -17.93 11.17
CA SER A 56 -22.19 -18.38 11.47
C SER A 56 -21.18 -18.16 10.34
N VAL A 57 -21.59 -17.78 9.14
CA VAL A 57 -20.68 -17.50 8.02
C VAL A 57 -20.54 -16.00 7.84
N LYS A 58 -19.57 -15.39 8.51
CA LYS A 58 -19.12 -14.03 8.13
C LYS A 58 -18.44 -14.13 6.76
N THR A 59 -19.13 -13.69 5.73
CA THR A 59 -18.57 -13.56 4.38
C THR A 59 -17.76 -12.26 4.30
N ASP A 60 -16.73 -12.23 3.45
CA ASP A 60 -15.93 -11.03 3.20
C ASP A 60 -16.77 -9.87 2.59
N ALA A 61 -18.02 -10.12 2.22
CA ALA A 61 -18.88 -9.21 1.47
C ALA A 61 -20.11 -8.73 2.26
N GLY A 62 -19.93 -7.99 3.36
CA GLY A 62 -21.00 -7.24 4.02
C GLY A 62 -22.33 -7.97 4.24
N THR A 63 -23.38 -7.28 4.72
CA THR A 63 -24.72 -7.86 4.93
C THR A 63 -25.03 -8.88 3.85
N ALA A 64 -24.94 -10.19 4.21
CA ALA A 64 -25.05 -11.29 3.28
C ALA A 64 -26.29 -11.10 2.39
N PRO A 65 -26.12 -11.03 1.05
CA PRO A 65 -27.26 -11.25 0.17
C PRO A 65 -27.85 -12.62 0.51
N ALA A 66 -29.07 -12.88 0.10
CA ALA A 66 -29.80 -14.12 0.40
C ALA A 66 -28.89 -15.36 0.47
N PRO A 67 -29.17 -16.36 1.33
CA PRO A 67 -28.24 -17.45 1.61
C PRO A 67 -27.65 -18.03 0.34
N ASN A 68 -26.29 -18.12 0.29
CA ASN A 68 -25.45 -18.64 -0.80
C ASN A 68 -25.09 -17.68 -1.95
N LEU A 69 -25.42 -16.40 -1.91
CA LEU A 69 -24.94 -15.44 -2.92
C LEU A 69 -23.63 -14.76 -2.46
N HIS A 70 -22.73 -14.53 -3.40
CA HIS A 70 -21.45 -13.87 -3.21
C HIS A 70 -21.24 -12.75 -4.22
N VAL A 71 -20.46 -11.76 -3.86
CA VAL A 71 -20.04 -10.69 -4.76
C VAL A 71 -18.63 -10.99 -5.24
N PHE A 72 -18.44 -10.94 -6.55
CA PHE A 72 -17.15 -11.05 -7.22
C PHE A 72 -16.88 -9.74 -7.95
N THR A 73 -15.73 -9.16 -7.75
CA THR A 73 -15.31 -7.95 -8.47
C THR A 73 -14.44 -8.33 -9.66
N ILE A 74 -14.85 -7.92 -10.85
CA ILE A 74 -14.05 -8.02 -12.07
C ILE A 74 -13.40 -6.66 -12.30
N ALA A 75 -12.07 -6.59 -12.25
CA ALA A 75 -11.32 -5.40 -12.63
C ALA A 75 -11.12 -5.39 -14.15
N LEU A 76 -11.54 -4.31 -14.79
CA LEU A 76 -11.47 -4.13 -16.24
C LEU A 76 -10.21 -3.37 -16.65
N THR A 77 -9.75 -3.59 -17.87
CA THR A 77 -8.62 -2.89 -18.46
C THR A 77 -8.94 -1.40 -18.60
N MET A 78 -8.13 -0.55 -18.00
CA MET A 78 -8.21 0.91 -18.10
C MET A 78 -7.52 1.39 -19.38
N GLN A 79 -7.99 2.52 -19.92
CA GLN A 79 -7.41 3.13 -21.13
C GLN A 79 -6.23 4.05 -20.78
N ASN A 80 -5.37 4.29 -21.75
CA ASN A 80 -4.32 5.33 -21.72
C ASN A 80 -3.37 5.28 -20.51
N LEU A 81 -3.23 4.13 -19.84
CA LEU A 81 -2.29 3.99 -18.72
C LEU A 81 -0.83 4.25 -19.13
N ASP A 82 -0.50 4.07 -20.40
CA ASP A 82 0.77 4.46 -21.00
C ASP A 82 1.07 5.96 -20.92
N GLN A 83 0.02 6.81 -20.81
CA GLN A 83 0.13 8.26 -20.65
C GLN A 83 0.12 8.71 -19.18
N LEU A 84 -0.12 7.80 -18.22
CA LEU A 84 -0.29 8.16 -16.80
C LEU A 84 0.91 8.93 -16.27
N GLU A 85 2.13 8.40 -16.41
CA GLU A 85 3.34 9.06 -15.91
C GLU A 85 3.55 10.44 -16.54
N SER A 86 3.39 10.53 -17.87
CA SER A 86 3.60 11.81 -18.58
C SER A 86 2.60 12.89 -18.15
N ARG A 87 1.33 12.53 -17.96
CA ARG A 87 0.29 13.47 -17.48
C ARG A 87 0.54 13.83 -16.00
N LEU A 88 0.93 12.86 -15.19
CA LEU A 88 1.23 13.07 -13.78
C LEU A 88 2.44 14.01 -13.61
N LEU A 89 3.51 13.82 -14.38
CA LEU A 89 4.65 14.74 -14.45
C LEU A 89 4.23 16.15 -14.86
N ALA A 90 3.33 16.28 -15.84
CA ALA A 90 2.87 17.58 -16.32
C ALA A 90 2.18 18.40 -15.21
N VAL A 91 1.37 17.78 -14.35
CA VAL A 91 0.64 18.49 -13.27
C VAL A 91 1.43 18.59 -11.96
N SER A 92 2.52 17.80 -11.80
CA SER A 92 3.27 17.69 -10.53
C SER A 92 4.68 18.26 -10.60
N THR A 93 5.21 18.60 -11.78
CA THR A 93 6.56 19.19 -11.91
C THR A 93 6.49 20.70 -11.77
N PRO A 94 7.14 21.32 -10.76
CA PRO A 94 7.21 22.77 -10.61
C PRO A 94 7.77 23.44 -11.87
N GLY A 95 7.12 24.51 -12.31
CA GLY A 95 7.48 25.21 -13.55
C GLY A 95 6.89 24.66 -14.84
N SER A 96 6.19 23.51 -14.78
CA SER A 96 5.35 23.06 -15.88
C SER A 96 4.18 24.02 -16.11
N ALA A 97 3.80 24.26 -17.36
CA ALA A 97 2.62 25.06 -17.69
C ALA A 97 1.31 24.50 -17.14
N ASN A 98 1.31 23.22 -16.76
CA ASN A 98 0.16 22.51 -16.17
C ASN A 98 0.34 22.23 -14.67
N TYR A 99 1.37 22.75 -14.03
CA TYR A 99 1.59 22.53 -12.60
C TYR A 99 0.37 22.93 -11.77
N GLY A 100 -0.09 22.03 -10.91
CA GLY A 100 -1.25 22.24 -10.04
C GLY A 100 -2.62 22.22 -10.75
N LYS A 101 -2.69 21.98 -12.07
CA LYS A 101 -3.95 21.81 -12.79
C LYS A 101 -4.41 20.35 -12.68
N PHE A 102 -4.84 20.01 -11.49
CA PHE A 102 -5.27 18.65 -11.18
C PHE A 102 -6.64 18.33 -11.81
N LEU A 103 -6.83 17.06 -12.12
CA LEU A 103 -8.07 16.54 -12.67
C LEU A 103 -9.11 16.30 -11.57
N ASP A 104 -10.37 16.29 -11.91
CA ASP A 104 -11.42 15.80 -11.02
C ASP A 104 -11.75 14.32 -11.30
N ALA A 105 -12.76 13.78 -10.60
CA ALA A 105 -13.15 12.38 -10.74
C ALA A 105 -13.74 12.07 -12.13
N GLU A 106 -14.46 13.02 -12.73
CA GLU A 106 -15.06 12.89 -14.05
C GLU A 106 -13.98 12.91 -15.14
N ASP A 107 -13.02 13.84 -15.03
CA ASP A 107 -11.85 13.92 -15.91
C ASP A 107 -11.03 12.62 -15.88
N ILE A 108 -10.79 12.07 -14.69
CA ILE A 108 -10.09 10.78 -14.52
C ILE A 108 -10.85 9.66 -15.21
N ASN A 109 -12.14 9.55 -14.96
CA ASN A 109 -12.96 8.50 -15.59
C ASN A 109 -13.02 8.64 -17.11
N SER A 110 -13.12 9.87 -17.61
CA SER A 110 -13.10 10.15 -19.05
C SER A 110 -11.75 9.82 -19.71
N ALA A 111 -10.64 10.11 -19.02
CA ALA A 111 -9.29 9.95 -19.58
C ALA A 111 -8.74 8.52 -19.45
N PHE A 112 -9.04 7.83 -18.35
CA PHE A 112 -8.44 6.55 -17.97
C PHE A 112 -9.45 5.44 -17.72
N GLY A 113 -10.75 5.74 -17.64
CA GLY A 113 -11.79 4.74 -17.42
C GLY A 113 -11.77 3.64 -18.48
N THR A 114 -12.42 2.54 -18.21
CA THR A 114 -12.59 1.44 -19.17
C THR A 114 -13.46 1.91 -20.35
N SER A 115 -13.15 1.45 -21.56
CA SER A 115 -13.95 1.78 -22.73
C SER A 115 -15.38 1.26 -22.60
N SER A 116 -16.35 2.00 -23.14
CA SER A 116 -17.74 1.55 -23.18
C SER A 116 -17.91 0.22 -23.92
N GLU A 117 -17.06 -0.04 -24.91
CA GLU A 117 -17.04 -1.31 -25.64
C GLU A 117 -16.62 -2.47 -24.73
N ALA A 118 -15.54 -2.32 -23.96
CA ALA A 118 -15.08 -3.35 -23.01
C ALA A 118 -16.13 -3.60 -21.91
N VAL A 119 -16.75 -2.54 -21.39
CA VAL A 119 -17.85 -2.67 -20.42
C VAL A 119 -19.01 -3.43 -21.06
N ALA A 120 -19.41 -3.08 -22.28
CA ALA A 120 -20.51 -3.76 -22.98
C ALA A 120 -20.19 -5.24 -23.20
N MET A 121 -19.00 -5.58 -23.71
CA MET A 121 -18.59 -6.96 -23.95
C MET A 121 -18.64 -7.81 -22.67
N VAL A 122 -18.13 -7.28 -21.56
CA VAL A 122 -18.15 -8.01 -20.28
C VAL A 122 -19.58 -8.11 -19.73
N THR A 123 -20.39 -7.05 -19.79
CA THR A 123 -21.77 -7.09 -19.30
C THR A 123 -22.67 -7.94 -20.18
N ASP A 124 -22.47 -8.00 -21.50
CA ASP A 124 -23.18 -8.90 -22.40
C ASP A 124 -22.85 -10.37 -22.10
N TRP A 125 -21.58 -10.66 -21.84
CA TRP A 125 -21.16 -11.97 -21.38
C TRP A 125 -21.84 -12.34 -20.05
N LEU A 126 -21.86 -11.45 -19.06
CA LEU A 126 -22.54 -11.69 -17.78
C LEU A 126 -24.03 -11.94 -17.97
N ASN A 127 -24.72 -11.14 -18.79
CA ASN A 127 -26.14 -11.28 -19.10
C ASN A 127 -26.43 -12.61 -19.82
N SER A 128 -25.57 -13.00 -20.78
CA SER A 128 -25.76 -14.23 -21.57
C SER A 128 -25.47 -15.51 -20.78
N SER A 129 -24.74 -15.41 -19.68
CA SER A 129 -24.34 -16.56 -18.85
C SER A 129 -25.52 -17.29 -18.19
N GLY A 130 -26.60 -16.55 -17.89
CA GLY A 130 -27.80 -17.07 -17.20
C GLY A 130 -27.59 -17.41 -15.71
N VAL A 131 -26.40 -17.23 -15.16
CA VAL A 131 -26.05 -17.56 -13.76
C VAL A 131 -25.87 -16.34 -12.86
N VAL A 132 -25.74 -15.14 -13.45
CA VAL A 132 -25.60 -13.88 -12.72
C VAL A 132 -26.97 -13.45 -12.16
N LYS A 133 -27.03 -13.11 -10.87
CA LYS A 133 -28.25 -12.60 -10.23
C LYS A 133 -28.39 -11.09 -10.39
N SER A 134 -27.29 -10.38 -10.22
CA SER A 134 -27.18 -8.94 -10.48
C SER A 134 -25.73 -8.56 -10.69
N TYR A 135 -25.49 -7.42 -11.30
CA TYR A 135 -24.17 -6.79 -11.32
C TYR A 135 -24.31 -5.27 -11.27
N GLU A 136 -23.23 -4.63 -10.83
CA GLU A 136 -23.11 -3.17 -10.80
C GLU A 136 -21.77 -2.76 -11.41
N VAL A 137 -21.79 -1.79 -12.34
CA VAL A 137 -20.59 -1.22 -12.95
C VAL A 137 -20.22 0.05 -12.20
N ARG A 138 -19.01 0.09 -11.66
CA ARG A 138 -18.44 1.24 -10.94
C ARG A 138 -17.07 1.60 -11.52
N GLY A 139 -17.03 2.58 -12.42
CA GLY A 139 -15.80 2.93 -13.14
C GLY A 139 -15.24 1.73 -13.91
N SER A 140 -14.02 1.36 -13.64
CA SER A 140 -13.35 0.21 -14.28
C SER A 140 -13.55 -1.12 -13.52
N PHE A 141 -14.61 -1.24 -12.74
CA PHE A 141 -14.91 -2.44 -11.96
C PHE A 141 -16.36 -2.87 -12.16
N VAL A 142 -16.58 -4.19 -12.20
CA VAL A 142 -17.91 -4.79 -12.23
C VAL A 142 -18.07 -5.71 -11.04
N ASP A 143 -18.94 -5.33 -10.12
CA ASP A 143 -19.28 -6.14 -8.95
C ASP A 143 -20.44 -7.08 -9.33
N VAL A 144 -20.17 -8.38 -9.38
CA VAL A 144 -21.09 -9.43 -9.85
C VAL A 144 -21.60 -10.23 -8.68
N THR A 145 -22.92 -10.34 -8.52
CA THR A 145 -23.55 -11.19 -7.51
C THR A 145 -24.01 -12.49 -8.14
N THR A 146 -23.50 -13.61 -7.64
CA THR A 146 -23.90 -14.96 -8.06
C THR A 146 -23.66 -15.97 -6.93
N ASP A 147 -24.14 -17.21 -7.08
CA ASP A 147 -23.78 -18.31 -6.18
C ASP A 147 -22.46 -18.99 -6.60
N VAL A 148 -21.96 -19.91 -5.77
CA VAL A 148 -20.70 -20.62 -6.03
C VAL A 148 -20.73 -21.40 -7.34
N ALA A 149 -21.86 -22.00 -7.69
CA ALA A 149 -21.99 -22.74 -8.96
C ALA A 149 -21.93 -21.79 -10.15
N GLY A 150 -22.58 -20.63 -10.05
CA GLY A 150 -22.51 -19.56 -11.05
C GLY A 150 -21.09 -18.99 -11.19
N ALA A 151 -20.38 -18.77 -10.11
CA ALA A 151 -18.99 -18.32 -10.13
C ALA A 151 -18.07 -19.36 -10.79
N ASN A 152 -18.23 -20.64 -10.45
CA ASN A 152 -17.47 -21.73 -11.07
C ASN A 152 -17.71 -21.79 -12.58
N PHE A 153 -18.95 -21.60 -13.01
CA PHE A 153 -19.30 -21.55 -14.43
C PHE A 153 -18.70 -20.32 -15.12
N LEU A 154 -18.87 -19.10 -14.54
CA LEU A 154 -18.39 -17.86 -15.11
C LEU A 154 -16.87 -17.84 -15.30
N PHE A 155 -16.16 -18.26 -14.29
CA PHE A 155 -14.71 -18.10 -14.22
C PHE A 155 -13.94 -19.38 -14.54
N GLY A 156 -14.61 -20.44 -15.02
CA GLY A 156 -13.95 -21.71 -15.29
C GLY A 156 -13.18 -22.23 -14.08
N ALA A 157 -13.73 -22.00 -12.89
CA ALA A 157 -13.04 -22.14 -11.62
C ALA A 157 -13.60 -23.31 -10.80
N ASP A 158 -12.94 -23.64 -9.70
CA ASP A 158 -13.42 -24.56 -8.67
C ASP A 158 -13.41 -23.83 -7.33
N TYR A 159 -14.32 -22.87 -7.17
CA TYR A 159 -14.50 -22.17 -5.90
C TYR A 159 -15.00 -23.12 -4.84
N ARG A 160 -14.29 -23.13 -3.72
CA ARG A 160 -14.60 -23.92 -2.53
C ARG A 160 -14.45 -23.05 -1.30
N TYR A 161 -15.09 -23.48 -0.22
CA TYR A 161 -14.80 -22.91 1.08
C TYR A 161 -13.56 -23.55 1.66
N TYR A 162 -12.69 -22.71 2.15
CA TYR A 162 -11.45 -23.10 2.81
C TYR A 162 -11.40 -22.55 4.22
N ARG A 163 -10.84 -23.29 5.14
CA ARG A 163 -10.58 -22.82 6.49
C ARG A 163 -9.13 -23.03 6.89
N PRO A 164 -8.63 -22.18 7.79
CA PRO A 164 -7.32 -22.38 8.39
C PRO A 164 -7.26 -23.67 9.21
N LEU A 165 -6.12 -24.35 9.19
CA LEU A 165 -5.90 -25.53 10.03
C LEU A 165 -5.87 -25.18 11.52
N SER A 166 -5.47 -23.95 11.87
CA SER A 166 -5.36 -23.45 13.24
C SER A 166 -6.70 -23.05 13.88
N MET A 167 -7.81 -23.05 13.13
CA MET A 167 -9.13 -22.68 13.63
C MET A 167 -10.05 -23.89 13.75
N GLU A 168 -10.93 -23.87 14.76
CA GLU A 168 -11.95 -24.92 14.94
C GLU A 168 -12.98 -24.90 13.81
N ALA A 169 -13.60 -26.05 13.54
CA ALA A 169 -14.64 -26.18 12.55
C ALA A 169 -15.85 -25.29 12.92
N GLY A 170 -16.28 -24.43 12.00
CA GLY A 170 -17.46 -23.59 12.16
C GLY A 170 -17.20 -22.11 12.42
N THR A 171 -15.95 -21.68 12.66
CA THR A 171 -15.68 -20.30 13.07
C THR A 171 -15.32 -19.34 11.95
N PHE A 172 -14.74 -19.81 10.83
CA PHE A 172 -14.30 -18.96 9.73
C PHE A 172 -14.06 -19.75 8.44
N HIS A 173 -14.63 -19.28 7.34
CA HIS A 173 -14.44 -19.89 6.02
C HIS A 173 -14.30 -18.82 4.96
N ARG A 174 -13.44 -19.04 3.97
CA ARG A 174 -13.26 -18.18 2.79
C ARG A 174 -13.59 -18.94 1.52
N LEU A 175 -14.35 -18.28 0.65
CA LEU A 175 -14.63 -18.77 -0.70
C LEU A 175 -13.45 -18.42 -1.61
N ARG A 176 -12.74 -19.41 -2.15
CA ARG A 176 -11.55 -19.22 -3.00
C ARG A 176 -11.46 -20.30 -4.07
N THR A 177 -10.62 -20.07 -5.06
CA THR A 177 -10.27 -21.06 -6.08
C THR A 177 -8.76 -21.12 -6.27
N LEU A 178 -8.23 -22.19 -6.81
CA LEU A 178 -6.79 -22.28 -7.14
C LEU A 178 -6.49 -21.70 -8.52
N THR A 179 -7.47 -21.70 -9.39
CA THR A 179 -7.32 -21.24 -10.79
C THR A 179 -8.64 -20.64 -11.24
N TYR A 180 -8.57 -19.57 -11.99
CA TYR A 180 -9.72 -19.04 -12.70
C TYR A 180 -9.34 -18.52 -14.09
N SER A 181 -10.31 -18.50 -14.96
CA SER A 181 -10.19 -18.08 -16.35
C SER A 181 -11.43 -17.29 -16.78
N VAL A 182 -11.31 -16.62 -17.90
CA VAL A 182 -12.43 -15.98 -18.58
C VAL A 182 -12.42 -16.38 -20.05
N PRO A 183 -13.55 -16.22 -20.78
CA PRO A 183 -13.57 -16.46 -22.22
C PRO A 183 -12.53 -15.61 -22.95
N ASP A 184 -11.90 -16.18 -23.97
CA ASP A 184 -10.88 -15.49 -24.79
C ASP A 184 -11.40 -14.15 -25.36
N ALA A 185 -12.65 -14.13 -25.77
CA ALA A 185 -13.30 -12.92 -26.31
C ALA A 185 -13.27 -11.69 -25.38
N ILE A 186 -13.20 -11.89 -24.06
CA ILE A 186 -13.17 -10.80 -23.07
C ILE A 186 -11.84 -10.74 -22.29
N ALA A 187 -10.93 -11.70 -22.49
CA ALA A 187 -9.70 -11.80 -21.71
C ALA A 187 -8.83 -10.54 -21.78
N ALA A 188 -8.79 -9.87 -22.94
CA ALA A 188 -8.07 -8.60 -23.10
C ALA A 188 -8.69 -7.42 -22.30
N HIS A 189 -9.92 -7.56 -21.84
CA HIS A 189 -10.67 -6.53 -21.11
C HIS A 189 -10.72 -6.79 -19.60
N VAL A 190 -10.21 -7.93 -19.12
CA VAL A 190 -10.22 -8.31 -17.70
C VAL A 190 -8.81 -8.39 -17.16
N VAL A 191 -8.52 -7.62 -16.12
CA VAL A 191 -7.21 -7.62 -15.44
C VAL A 191 -7.14 -8.70 -14.37
N LEU A 192 -8.18 -8.78 -13.52
CA LEU A 192 -8.29 -9.78 -12.46
C LEU A 192 -9.75 -9.97 -12.01
N VAL A 193 -9.97 -11.03 -11.24
CA VAL A 193 -11.24 -11.31 -10.53
C VAL A 193 -10.92 -11.45 -9.04
N ASP A 194 -11.69 -10.77 -8.18
CA ASP A 194 -11.60 -10.83 -6.73
C ASP A 194 -12.99 -11.15 -6.11
N PRO A 195 -13.11 -12.11 -5.15
CA PRO A 195 -12.08 -13.00 -4.67
C PRO A 195 -11.67 -14.04 -5.72
N GLY A 196 -10.36 -14.21 -5.88
CA GLY A 196 -9.76 -15.17 -6.80
C GLY A 196 -9.08 -16.34 -6.06
N ASN A 197 -7.82 -16.56 -6.37
CA ASN A 197 -6.98 -17.60 -5.79
C ASN A 197 -6.19 -17.12 -4.54
N TYR A 198 -6.72 -16.14 -3.86
CA TYR A 198 -6.16 -15.57 -2.65
C TYR A 198 -6.88 -16.07 -1.39
N PHE A 199 -6.13 -16.56 -0.39
CA PHE A 199 -6.66 -17.22 0.80
C PHE A 199 -6.74 -16.34 2.05
N GLY A 200 -5.88 -15.34 2.21
CA GLY A 200 -5.90 -14.35 3.30
C GLY A 200 -5.44 -14.85 4.68
N PRO A 201 -5.25 -13.94 5.67
CA PRO A 201 -4.71 -14.29 6.98
C PRO A 201 -5.68 -15.14 7.79
N VAL A 202 -5.08 -16.03 8.60
CA VAL A 202 -5.81 -16.91 9.53
C VAL A 202 -6.07 -16.23 10.86
N ARG A 203 -5.25 -15.27 11.23
CA ARG A 203 -5.38 -14.47 12.45
C ARG A 203 -5.05 -13.02 12.17
N PRO A 204 -5.70 -12.07 12.84
CA PRO A 204 -5.27 -10.68 12.78
C PRO A 204 -3.82 -10.58 13.29
N PHE A 205 -3.02 -9.79 12.59
CA PHE A 205 -1.69 -9.42 13.08
C PHE A 205 -1.88 -8.59 14.36
N VAL A 206 -1.32 -9.04 15.45
CA VAL A 206 -1.19 -8.23 16.67
C VAL A 206 0.21 -7.66 16.62
N PRO A 207 0.41 -6.35 16.40
CA PRO A 207 1.70 -5.74 16.61
C PRO A 207 2.11 -6.06 18.04
N LYS A 208 3.19 -6.82 18.23
CA LYS A 208 3.72 -7.00 19.57
C LYS A 208 4.22 -5.63 20.01
N PRO A 209 3.69 -5.04 21.10
CA PRO A 209 4.34 -3.89 21.68
C PRO A 209 5.79 -4.30 21.88
N SER A 210 6.73 -3.46 21.46
CA SER A 210 8.16 -3.79 21.53
C SER A 210 8.49 -4.15 22.98
N LEU A 211 8.50 -5.44 23.25
CA LEU A 211 8.92 -5.96 24.56
C LEU A 211 10.36 -5.51 24.75
N LYS A 212 10.59 -4.80 25.84
CA LYS A 212 11.85 -4.31 26.37
C LYS A 212 13.07 -4.90 25.64
N ARG A 213 13.67 -4.15 24.75
CA ARG A 213 15.03 -4.47 24.29
C ARG A 213 15.92 -4.52 25.52
N SER A 214 16.52 -5.68 25.76
CA SER A 214 17.62 -5.80 26.70
C SER A 214 18.73 -4.83 26.25
N ALA A 215 19.05 -3.87 27.10
CA ALA A 215 20.19 -3.00 26.90
C ALA A 215 21.45 -3.87 26.79
N GLY A 216 22.09 -3.86 25.63
CA GLY A 216 23.42 -4.40 25.50
C GLY A 216 23.71 -5.20 24.25
N GLN A 217 23.82 -4.54 23.11
CA GLN A 217 24.78 -4.94 22.08
C GLN A 217 25.45 -3.69 21.53
N ALA A 218 26.75 -3.61 21.78
CA ALA A 218 27.60 -2.54 21.29
C ALA A 218 27.70 -2.64 19.76
N VAL A 219 27.27 -1.59 19.06
CA VAL A 219 27.52 -1.39 17.64
C VAL A 219 29.03 -1.46 17.43
N THR A 220 29.51 -2.42 16.65
CA THR A 220 30.90 -2.45 16.18
C THR A 220 31.16 -1.19 15.37
N LYS A 221 32.15 -0.43 15.81
CA LYS A 221 32.55 0.84 15.18
C LYS A 221 32.95 0.59 13.72
N SER A 222 32.11 1.06 12.81
CA SER A 222 32.47 1.24 11.39
C SER A 222 33.51 2.35 11.22
N PRO A 223 34.35 2.33 10.20
CA PRO A 223 35.42 3.31 10.04
C PRO A 223 34.83 4.71 9.89
N THR A 224 35.34 5.63 10.68
CA THR A 224 34.93 7.03 10.80
C THR A 224 35.14 7.80 9.50
N VAL A 225 34.07 8.02 8.76
CA VAL A 225 33.99 9.11 7.78
C VAL A 225 33.69 10.39 8.57
N LYS A 226 34.54 11.41 8.44
CA LYS A 226 34.35 12.69 9.13
C LYS A 226 33.07 13.38 8.60
N PRO A 227 32.06 13.66 9.45
CA PRO A 227 30.84 14.30 9.01
C PRO A 227 31.12 15.73 8.52
N ARG A 228 30.56 16.06 7.36
CA ARG A 228 30.46 17.43 6.86
C ARG A 228 29.52 18.20 7.80
N ARG A 229 29.89 19.43 8.14
CA ARG A 229 29.26 20.31 9.13
C ARG A 229 27.72 20.35 8.98
N VAL A 230 27.01 19.61 9.81
CA VAL A 230 25.54 19.69 9.96
C VAL A 230 25.23 21.01 10.66
N THR A 231 24.25 21.75 10.17
CA THR A 231 23.69 22.91 10.86
C THR A 231 23.11 22.45 12.18
N ASN A 232 23.66 22.93 13.30
CA ASN A 232 23.20 22.62 14.65
C ASN A 232 21.73 23.03 14.85
N THR A 233 20.79 22.14 14.58
CA THR A 233 19.47 22.16 15.21
C THR A 233 19.67 21.60 16.61
N THR A 234 19.71 22.44 17.62
CA THR A 234 19.70 22.00 19.01
C THR A 234 18.28 21.57 19.37
N VAL A 235 18.06 20.26 19.53
CA VAL A 235 16.83 19.73 20.08
C VAL A 235 16.95 19.63 21.61
N ASP A 236 15.81 19.65 22.32
CA ASP A 236 15.79 19.49 23.78
C ASP A 236 16.43 18.17 24.18
N ALA A 237 17.14 18.16 25.31
CA ALA A 237 17.82 16.96 25.82
C ALA A 237 16.86 15.76 26.02
N THR A 238 15.59 16.00 26.33
CA THR A 238 14.56 14.97 26.47
C THR A 238 14.32 14.18 25.17
N CYS A 239 14.57 14.79 24.01
CA CYS A 239 14.40 14.15 22.70
C CYS A 239 15.41 13.03 22.47
N HIS A 240 16.51 12.98 23.22
CA HIS A 240 17.45 11.85 23.16
C HIS A 240 16.97 10.61 23.95
N SER A 241 15.85 10.70 24.64
CA SER A 241 15.29 9.57 25.40
C SER A 241 13.90 9.14 24.93
N SER A 242 13.16 10.02 24.29
CA SER A 242 11.81 9.72 23.77
C SER A 242 11.38 10.81 22.80
N ILE A 243 10.83 10.40 21.67
CA ILE A 243 10.28 11.32 20.65
C ILE A 243 8.86 11.75 21.04
N THR A 244 8.63 13.06 20.96
CA THR A 244 7.35 13.72 21.20
C THR A 244 7.03 14.66 20.03
N PRO A 245 5.79 15.18 19.91
CA PRO A 245 5.46 16.19 18.89
C PRO A 245 6.38 17.42 18.95
N SER A 246 6.77 17.84 20.14
CA SER A 246 7.73 18.95 20.33
C SER A 246 9.10 18.62 19.76
N CYS A 247 9.58 17.41 19.94
CA CYS A 247 10.84 16.94 19.38
C CYS A 247 10.83 16.97 17.85
N LEU A 248 9.78 16.44 17.22
CA LEU A 248 9.62 16.43 15.76
C LEU A 248 9.55 17.85 15.18
N LYS A 249 8.84 18.76 15.85
CA LYS A 249 8.75 20.18 15.45
C LYS A 249 10.11 20.88 15.52
N GLN A 250 10.95 20.52 16.49
CA GLN A 250 12.32 21.04 16.60
C GLN A 250 13.24 20.40 15.55
N LEU A 251 13.23 19.08 15.45
CA LEU A 251 14.10 18.30 14.56
C LEU A 251 13.93 18.73 13.09
N TYR A 252 12.69 18.92 12.66
CA TYR A 252 12.36 19.26 11.28
C TYR A 252 12.09 20.76 11.05
N ALA A 253 12.50 21.61 11.97
CA ALA A 253 12.42 23.07 11.85
C ALA A 253 10.99 23.59 11.54
N ILE A 254 9.95 22.94 12.07
CA ILE A 254 8.56 23.38 11.99
C ILE A 254 8.34 24.60 12.89
N GLY A 255 9.01 24.61 14.04
CA GLY A 255 8.98 25.72 14.99
C GLY A 255 7.55 26.06 15.46
N ASN A 256 7.21 27.33 15.39
CA ASN A 256 5.91 27.86 15.84
C ASN A 256 4.89 27.98 14.70
N TYR A 257 5.04 27.25 13.60
CA TYR A 257 4.06 27.28 12.52
C TYR A 257 2.66 26.91 13.04
N LYS A 258 1.68 27.72 12.67
CA LYS A 258 0.27 27.53 13.06
C LYS A 258 -0.55 27.29 11.80
N ALA A 259 -1.04 26.10 11.65
CA ALA A 259 -1.98 25.76 10.61
C ALA A 259 -3.39 26.31 10.93
N ASP A 260 -4.19 26.47 9.89
CA ASP A 260 -5.59 26.85 9.98
C ASP A 260 -6.46 25.64 9.61
N ALA A 261 -7.25 25.16 10.56
CA ALA A 261 -8.19 24.05 10.33
C ALA A 261 -9.20 24.32 9.19
N LYS A 262 -9.37 25.58 8.79
CA LYS A 262 -10.28 26.00 7.71
C LYS A 262 -9.58 26.28 6.38
N SER A 263 -8.30 26.01 6.30
CA SER A 263 -7.52 26.24 5.06
C SER A 263 -7.92 25.34 3.89
N GLY A 264 -8.62 24.24 4.16
CA GLY A 264 -8.93 23.19 3.20
C GLY A 264 -7.85 22.08 3.13
N SER A 265 -6.74 22.21 3.88
CA SER A 265 -5.77 21.15 4.04
C SER A 265 -6.29 20.09 5.01
N THR A 266 -6.41 18.85 4.55
CA THR A 266 -6.87 17.70 5.33
C THR A 266 -5.94 16.53 5.13
N ILE A 267 -5.81 15.67 6.15
CA ILE A 267 -4.92 14.52 6.15
C ILE A 267 -5.75 13.25 6.29
N GLY A 268 -5.45 12.22 5.51
CA GLY A 268 -5.99 10.89 5.68
C GLY A 268 -4.92 9.89 6.10
N PHE A 269 -5.33 8.77 6.66
CA PHE A 269 -4.47 7.60 6.82
C PHE A 269 -5.26 6.31 6.66
N GLY A 270 -4.61 5.29 6.12
CA GLY A 270 -5.17 3.95 5.94
C GLY A 270 -4.93 3.09 7.16
N SER A 271 -5.96 2.38 7.62
CA SER A 271 -5.87 1.33 8.63
C SER A 271 -6.33 0.02 8.04
N PHE A 272 -5.46 -0.99 8.07
CA PHE A 272 -5.67 -2.31 7.50
C PHE A 272 -5.54 -3.39 8.59
N LEU A 273 -5.72 -4.66 8.24
CA LEU A 273 -5.48 -5.80 9.13
C LEU A 273 -6.26 -5.69 10.46
N ASN A 274 -7.50 -5.22 10.40
CA ASN A 274 -8.40 -4.99 11.54
C ASN A 274 -7.88 -3.97 12.58
N GLN A 275 -6.93 -3.10 12.19
CA GLN A 275 -6.51 -1.99 13.04
C GLN A 275 -7.58 -0.89 13.04
N SER A 276 -7.73 -0.21 14.17
CA SER A 276 -8.54 1.00 14.32
C SER A 276 -7.99 1.90 15.41
N ALA A 277 -7.90 3.19 15.15
CA ALA A 277 -7.38 4.14 16.13
C ALA A 277 -8.36 4.37 17.29
N SER A 278 -7.83 4.44 18.50
CA SER A 278 -8.63 4.65 19.72
C SER A 278 -8.81 6.14 19.99
N PHE A 279 -10.08 6.60 20.07
CA PHE A 279 -10.42 7.97 20.48
C PHE A 279 -9.93 8.27 21.90
N ALA A 280 -10.04 7.30 22.81
CA ALA A 280 -9.62 7.46 24.21
C ALA A 280 -8.10 7.61 24.33
N ASP A 281 -7.34 6.78 23.60
CA ASP A 281 -5.89 6.84 23.61
C ASP A 281 -5.37 8.15 22.99
N LEU A 282 -5.99 8.62 21.90
CA LEU A 282 -5.67 9.91 21.31
C LEU A 282 -5.91 11.05 22.31
N ALA A 283 -7.06 11.07 23.00
CA ALA A 283 -7.37 12.10 23.99
C ALA A 283 -6.31 12.15 25.11
N GLN A 284 -5.90 10.99 25.62
CA GLN A 284 -4.83 10.88 26.61
C GLN A 284 -3.47 11.33 26.04
N TYR A 285 -3.16 10.95 24.78
CA TYR A 285 -1.93 11.37 24.11
C TYR A 285 -1.84 12.90 23.98
N LEU A 286 -2.91 13.56 23.56
CA LEU A 286 -2.96 15.00 23.45
C LEU A 286 -2.77 15.67 24.81
N GLN A 287 -3.42 15.15 25.85
CA GLN A 287 -3.30 15.65 27.22
C GLN A 287 -1.86 15.58 27.73
N ILE A 288 -1.18 14.42 27.61
CA ILE A 288 0.19 14.25 28.12
C ILE A 288 1.25 15.03 27.32
N ASN A 289 0.92 15.46 26.09
CA ASN A 289 1.78 16.31 25.26
C ASN A 289 1.40 17.81 25.34
N GLY A 290 0.40 18.19 26.17
CA GLY A 290 -0.03 19.57 26.32
C GLY A 290 -0.65 20.17 25.05
N LEU A 291 -1.24 19.33 24.20
CA LEU A 291 -1.91 19.74 22.97
C LEU A 291 -3.42 19.94 23.24
N PRO A 292 -4.06 20.90 22.54
CA PRO A 292 -5.51 21.07 22.63
C PRO A 292 -6.23 19.80 22.17
N ALA A 293 -7.44 19.56 22.72
CA ALA A 293 -8.26 18.43 22.33
C ALA A 293 -8.63 18.51 20.84
N GLN A 294 -8.46 17.41 20.15
CA GLN A 294 -8.86 17.20 18.75
C GLN A 294 -9.28 15.75 18.57
N ASN A 295 -10.24 15.53 17.71
CA ASN A 295 -10.67 14.20 17.30
C ASN A 295 -10.37 13.97 15.80
N PHE A 296 -10.66 12.78 15.30
CA PHE A 296 -10.54 12.41 13.89
C PHE A 296 -11.85 11.81 13.40
N SER A 297 -12.06 11.82 12.08
CA SER A 297 -13.19 11.16 11.43
C SER A 297 -12.80 9.73 11.06
N VAL A 298 -13.80 8.86 10.91
CA VAL A 298 -13.59 7.45 10.48
C VAL A 298 -14.49 7.15 9.31
N GLU A 299 -13.94 6.52 8.29
CA GLU A 299 -14.67 5.94 7.17
C GLU A 299 -14.37 4.44 7.07
N LEU A 300 -15.41 3.64 6.85
CA LEU A 300 -15.33 2.19 6.81
C LEU A 300 -15.44 1.70 5.36
N ILE A 301 -14.50 0.86 4.95
CA ILE A 301 -14.38 0.32 3.60
C ILE A 301 -14.41 -1.21 3.70
N ASP A 302 -15.13 -1.87 2.79
CA ASP A 302 -15.15 -3.32 2.65
C ASP A 302 -15.43 -4.06 3.97
N ASN A 303 -16.56 -3.71 4.60
CA ASN A 303 -17.04 -4.32 5.85
C ASN A 303 -16.08 -4.22 7.05
N ALA A 304 -15.18 -3.24 7.05
CA ALA A 304 -14.36 -2.94 8.19
C ALA A 304 -15.21 -2.53 9.41
N ALA A 305 -14.64 -2.69 10.60
CA ALA A 305 -15.25 -2.27 11.85
C ALA A 305 -14.32 -1.30 12.60
N ASN A 306 -14.89 -0.22 13.13
CA ASN A 306 -14.19 0.66 14.06
C ASN A 306 -14.34 0.10 15.49
N VAL A 307 -13.38 -0.70 15.91
CA VAL A 307 -13.41 -1.37 17.22
C VAL A 307 -12.80 -0.47 18.28
N GLN A 308 -13.61 -0.02 19.23
CA GLN A 308 -13.17 0.92 20.29
C GLN A 308 -13.10 0.26 21.69
N ASP A 309 -13.47 -1.01 21.82
CA ASP A 309 -13.34 -1.75 23.07
C ASP A 309 -11.85 -2.09 23.35
N PRO A 310 -11.23 -1.56 24.41
CA PRO A 310 -9.82 -1.78 24.70
C PRO A 310 -9.44 -3.26 24.90
N ALA A 311 -10.42 -4.12 25.19
CA ALA A 311 -10.19 -5.55 25.39
C ALA A 311 -10.02 -6.32 24.06
N THR A 312 -10.56 -5.80 22.98
CA THR A 312 -10.63 -6.50 21.68
C THR A 312 -10.05 -5.70 20.51
N ALA A 313 -9.89 -4.38 20.68
CA ALA A 313 -9.37 -3.51 19.62
C ALA A 313 -7.88 -3.76 19.34
N LEU A 314 -7.55 -3.86 18.06
CA LEU A 314 -6.18 -3.80 17.57
C LEU A 314 -5.89 -2.35 17.20
N THR A 315 -5.08 -1.65 17.98
CA THR A 315 -4.91 -0.19 17.83
C THR A 315 -3.44 0.23 17.66
N GLY A 316 -2.49 -0.71 17.68
CA GLY A 316 -1.06 -0.39 17.76
C GLY A 316 -0.58 0.52 16.65
N GLU A 317 -0.79 0.10 15.40
CA GLU A 317 -0.39 0.87 14.21
C GLU A 317 -1.24 2.12 14.03
N ALA A 318 -2.57 1.99 14.04
CA ALA A 318 -3.48 3.10 13.82
C ALA A 318 -3.33 4.22 14.89
N ASN A 319 -3.01 3.85 16.14
CA ASN A 319 -2.69 4.83 17.20
C ASN A 319 -1.37 5.56 16.94
N LEU A 320 -0.34 4.88 16.45
CA LEU A 320 0.93 5.53 16.09
C LEU A 320 0.69 6.58 14.99
N ASP A 321 -0.06 6.21 13.96
CA ASP A 321 -0.37 7.09 12.83
C ASP A 321 -1.15 8.33 13.28
N VAL A 322 -2.32 8.16 13.89
CA VAL A 322 -3.19 9.28 14.28
C VAL A 322 -2.53 10.20 15.32
N GLN A 323 -1.80 9.63 16.29
CA GLN A 323 -1.10 10.39 17.32
C GLN A 323 0.05 11.21 16.73
N THR A 324 0.79 10.65 15.77
CA THR A 324 1.87 11.37 15.09
C THR A 324 1.31 12.46 14.17
N LEU A 325 0.30 12.15 13.36
CA LEU A 325 -0.33 13.10 12.43
C LEU A 325 -0.89 14.32 13.19
N ILE A 326 -1.74 14.09 14.18
CA ILE A 326 -2.35 15.19 14.96
C ILE A 326 -1.29 15.88 15.83
N GLY A 327 -0.35 15.13 16.41
CA GLY A 327 0.72 15.68 17.21
C GLY A 327 1.57 16.73 16.48
N VAL A 328 1.85 16.50 15.20
CA VAL A 328 2.66 17.40 14.39
C VAL A 328 1.83 18.45 13.67
N ALA A 329 0.69 18.07 13.06
CA ALA A 329 -0.09 18.93 12.18
C ALA A 329 -1.31 19.58 12.82
N HIS A 330 -1.50 19.44 14.15
CA HIS A 330 -2.61 20.13 14.85
C HIS A 330 -2.73 21.60 14.40
N PRO A 331 -3.92 22.12 14.08
CA PRO A 331 -5.26 21.54 14.19
C PRO A 331 -5.86 21.04 12.86
N LEU A 332 -5.06 20.59 11.89
CA LEU A 332 -5.58 20.10 10.60
C LEU A 332 -6.53 18.91 10.81
N PRO A 333 -7.66 18.84 10.09
CA PRO A 333 -8.56 17.69 10.16
C PRO A 333 -7.88 16.40 9.69
N VAL A 334 -8.18 15.31 10.40
CA VAL A 334 -7.64 13.97 10.10
C VAL A 334 -8.78 12.97 9.94
N THR A 335 -8.69 12.10 8.94
CA THR A 335 -9.65 11.02 8.66
C THR A 335 -8.93 9.68 8.59
N GLU A 336 -9.39 8.71 9.37
CA GLU A 336 -8.99 7.31 9.29
C GLU A 336 -9.87 6.58 8.27
N PHE A 337 -9.25 5.82 7.37
CA PHE A 337 -9.90 4.93 6.42
C PHE A 337 -9.61 3.49 6.82
N ILE A 338 -10.56 2.86 7.51
CA ILE A 338 -10.42 1.46 7.94
C ILE A 338 -10.92 0.56 6.83
N THR A 339 -10.04 -0.29 6.31
CA THR A 339 -10.36 -1.18 5.19
C THR A 339 -10.30 -2.63 5.63
N GLY A 340 -11.41 -3.33 5.43
CA GLY A 340 -11.51 -4.77 5.66
C GLY A 340 -10.99 -5.58 4.47
N GLY A 341 -11.11 -6.90 4.58
CA GLY A 341 -10.69 -7.81 3.52
C GLY A 341 -9.20 -8.17 3.59
N ALA A 342 -8.76 -8.90 2.60
CA ALA A 342 -7.39 -9.34 2.48
C ALA A 342 -7.07 -9.62 0.99
N PRO A 343 -5.98 -9.06 0.45
CA PRO A 343 -5.65 -9.07 -0.96
C PRO A 343 -4.99 -10.37 -1.46
N PRO A 344 -4.71 -10.48 -2.76
CA PRO A 344 -3.93 -11.57 -3.34
C PRO A 344 -2.53 -11.69 -2.73
N PHE A 345 -2.07 -12.92 -2.55
CA PHE A 345 -0.85 -13.27 -1.84
C PHE A 345 -0.12 -14.45 -2.50
N LEU A 346 1.18 -14.33 -2.61
CA LEU A 346 2.09 -15.41 -2.99
C LEU A 346 2.88 -15.83 -1.74
N PRO A 347 2.78 -17.09 -1.27
CA PRO A 347 3.55 -17.55 -0.11
C PRO A 347 5.05 -17.35 -0.30
N ASN A 348 5.72 -16.92 0.75
CA ASN A 348 7.17 -16.81 0.81
C ASN A 348 7.67 -17.32 2.18
N ILE A 349 8.98 -17.21 2.46
CA ILE A 349 9.55 -17.74 3.68
C ILE A 349 9.10 -16.98 4.94
N ASP A 350 8.82 -15.67 4.81
CA ASP A 350 8.31 -14.84 5.90
C ASP A 350 6.83 -15.09 6.16
N GLN A 351 6.10 -15.42 5.09
CA GLN A 351 4.69 -15.68 5.06
C GLN A 351 4.45 -17.02 4.36
N PRO A 352 4.85 -18.15 4.98
CA PRO A 352 4.81 -19.47 4.34
C PRO A 352 3.40 -19.98 4.08
N GLY A 353 2.41 -19.34 4.67
CA GLY A 353 1.01 -19.69 4.48
C GLY A 353 0.09 -18.50 4.58
N ALA A 354 -1.13 -18.70 4.14
CA ALA A 354 -2.15 -17.66 4.18
C ALA A 354 -2.47 -17.15 5.61
N ALA A 355 -2.02 -17.87 6.64
CA ALA A 355 -2.15 -17.46 8.03
C ALA A 355 -1.24 -16.28 8.38
N GLU A 356 -0.12 -16.19 7.71
CA GLU A 356 0.92 -15.19 7.90
C GLU A 356 0.78 -14.03 6.90
N ASN A 357 -0.20 -14.09 5.98
CA ASN A 357 -0.42 -13.02 5.00
C ASN A 357 -0.64 -11.66 5.68
N ARG A 358 0.23 -10.74 5.38
CA ARG A 358 0.23 -9.36 5.87
C ARG A 358 -0.04 -8.35 4.76
N ASN A 359 -0.29 -8.82 3.53
CA ASN A 359 -0.61 -7.92 2.42
C ASN A 359 -1.93 -7.19 2.72
N GLU A 360 -2.01 -5.95 2.31
CA GLU A 360 -3.13 -5.06 2.63
C GLU A 360 -4.14 -4.98 1.49
N PRO A 361 -5.43 -4.77 1.79
CA PRO A 361 -6.49 -4.67 0.79
C PRO A 361 -6.45 -3.32 0.04
N TYR A 362 -5.35 -3.03 -0.66
CA TYR A 362 -5.17 -1.75 -1.36
C TYR A 362 -6.17 -1.54 -2.50
N LEU A 363 -6.60 -2.60 -3.19
CA LEU A 363 -7.52 -2.45 -4.31
C LEU A 363 -8.89 -1.90 -3.88
N PRO A 364 -9.62 -2.48 -2.91
CA PRO A 364 -10.87 -1.89 -2.42
C PRO A 364 -10.65 -0.50 -1.79
N TYR A 365 -9.52 -0.28 -1.12
CA TYR A 365 -9.15 1.00 -0.54
C TYR A 365 -9.05 2.11 -1.60
N TYR A 366 -8.23 1.94 -2.63
CA TYR A 366 -8.06 2.97 -3.67
C TYR A 366 -9.29 3.09 -4.57
N ARG A 367 -10.06 2.01 -4.81
CA ARG A 367 -11.37 2.10 -5.48
C ARG A 367 -12.31 3.02 -4.73
N TYR A 368 -12.40 2.86 -3.41
CA TYR A 368 -13.24 3.70 -2.56
C TYR A 368 -12.79 5.16 -2.61
N LEU A 369 -11.51 5.45 -2.45
CA LEU A 369 -10.98 6.80 -2.52
C LEU A 369 -11.25 7.45 -3.90
N LEU A 370 -11.03 6.72 -5.00
CA LEU A 370 -11.28 7.21 -6.35
C LEU A 370 -12.76 7.46 -6.64
N SER A 371 -13.69 6.82 -5.94
CA SER A 371 -15.13 7.05 -6.07
C SER A 371 -15.61 8.37 -5.46
N LYS A 372 -14.80 9.02 -4.60
CA LYS A 372 -15.13 10.27 -3.93
C LYS A 372 -14.88 11.48 -4.84
N SER A 373 -15.56 12.59 -4.58
CA SER A 373 -15.22 13.88 -5.20
C SER A 373 -13.89 14.43 -4.64
N ASN A 374 -13.27 15.38 -5.34
CA ASN A 374 -12.02 15.99 -4.88
C ASN A 374 -12.18 16.76 -3.54
N ASP A 375 -13.38 17.23 -3.24
CA ASP A 375 -13.65 17.96 -2.00
C ASP A 375 -13.76 17.03 -0.78
N GLU A 376 -14.19 15.79 -1.00
CA GLU A 376 -14.29 14.76 0.04
C GLU A 376 -12.95 14.09 0.33
N LEU A 377 -11.98 14.20 -0.58
CA LEU A 377 -10.67 13.56 -0.42
C LEU A 377 -9.73 14.37 0.47
N PRO A 378 -9.00 13.73 1.39
CA PRO A 378 -7.85 14.34 2.03
C PRO A 378 -6.80 14.78 0.99
N LYS A 379 -6.06 15.85 1.30
CA LYS A 379 -5.05 16.40 0.38
C LYS A 379 -3.71 15.67 0.47
N VAL A 380 -3.52 14.93 1.55
CA VAL A 380 -2.41 13.98 1.74
C VAL A 380 -2.90 12.76 2.50
N ILE A 381 -2.43 11.59 2.13
CA ILE A 381 -2.79 10.32 2.75
C ILE A 381 -1.50 9.60 3.14
N SER A 382 -1.44 9.14 4.39
CA SER A 382 -0.35 8.35 4.96
C SER A 382 -0.77 6.89 5.06
N ASN A 383 0.09 5.98 4.64
CA ASN A 383 -0.08 4.57 4.89
C ASN A 383 1.20 4.02 5.51
N SER A 384 1.04 3.19 6.53
CA SER A 384 2.14 2.63 7.32
C SER A 384 2.16 1.10 7.21
N TYR A 385 1.97 0.59 5.99
CA TYR A 385 1.83 -0.83 5.71
C TYR A 385 2.60 -1.21 4.45
N GLY A 386 2.90 -2.49 4.33
CA GLY A 386 3.52 -3.03 3.12
C GLY A 386 4.15 -4.39 3.36
N ASP A 387 4.39 -5.10 2.28
CA ASP A 387 5.01 -6.41 2.32
C ASP A 387 5.98 -6.63 1.17
N GLU A 388 6.67 -7.75 1.16
CA GLU A 388 7.60 -8.09 0.09
C GLU A 388 6.90 -8.02 -1.28
N GLU A 389 7.48 -7.27 -2.21
CA GLU A 389 6.87 -6.95 -3.50
C GLU A 389 6.43 -8.20 -4.27
N ASP A 390 7.22 -9.25 -4.22
CA ASP A 390 6.97 -10.49 -4.93
C ASP A 390 5.99 -11.44 -4.21
N SER A 391 5.62 -11.15 -2.95
CA SER A 391 4.47 -11.75 -2.29
C SER A 391 3.13 -11.24 -2.86
N VAL A 392 3.16 -10.11 -3.57
CA VAL A 392 1.99 -9.48 -4.19
C VAL A 392 1.93 -9.87 -5.67
N PRO A 393 0.81 -10.44 -6.19
CA PRO A 393 0.70 -10.78 -7.60
C PRO A 393 0.92 -9.56 -8.50
N TYR A 394 1.74 -9.72 -9.56
CA TYR A 394 2.17 -8.65 -10.45
C TYR A 394 1.01 -7.79 -10.98
N ASN A 395 -0.07 -8.41 -11.49
CA ASN A 395 -1.21 -7.67 -12.03
C ASN A 395 -1.93 -6.84 -10.95
N TYR A 396 -2.00 -7.36 -9.72
CA TYR A 396 -2.57 -6.62 -8.58
C TYR A 396 -1.69 -5.42 -8.21
N ALA A 397 -0.37 -5.61 -8.13
CA ALA A 397 0.57 -4.54 -7.83
C ALA A 397 0.53 -3.43 -8.90
N VAL A 398 0.55 -3.79 -10.19
CA VAL A 398 0.50 -2.82 -11.30
C VAL A 398 -0.83 -2.07 -11.31
N LEU A 399 -1.96 -2.75 -11.13
CA LEU A 399 -3.27 -2.10 -11.05
C LEU A 399 -3.33 -1.14 -9.87
N THR A 400 -2.98 -1.58 -8.68
CA THR A 400 -2.96 -0.75 -7.47
C THR A 400 -2.05 0.47 -7.65
N CYS A 401 -0.85 0.30 -8.18
CA CYS A 401 0.06 1.41 -8.45
C CYS A 401 -0.52 2.39 -9.48
N SER A 402 -1.25 1.91 -10.48
CA SER A 402 -1.96 2.78 -11.43
C SER A 402 -3.04 3.62 -10.74
N LEU A 403 -3.82 3.03 -9.82
CA LEU A 403 -4.81 3.76 -9.03
C LEU A 403 -4.16 4.83 -8.15
N ILE A 404 -2.99 4.54 -7.54
CA ILE A 404 -2.18 5.53 -6.81
C ILE A 404 -1.79 6.70 -7.73
N GLY A 405 -1.36 6.41 -8.96
CA GLY A 405 -1.05 7.44 -9.95
C GLY A 405 -2.26 8.33 -10.30
N LEU A 406 -3.46 7.74 -10.39
CA LEU A 406 -4.70 8.50 -10.59
C LEU A 406 -5.03 9.41 -9.41
N MET A 407 -4.75 8.99 -8.15
CA MET A 407 -4.85 9.88 -6.98
C MET A 407 -3.90 11.07 -7.11
N GLY A 408 -2.67 10.84 -7.58
CA GLY A 408 -1.71 11.92 -7.84
C GLY A 408 -2.20 12.92 -8.89
N LEU A 409 -2.85 12.46 -9.97
CA LEU A 409 -3.48 13.34 -10.99
C LEU A 409 -4.62 14.20 -10.40
N ARG A 410 -5.25 13.74 -9.32
CA ARG A 410 -6.28 14.49 -8.57
C ARG A 410 -5.71 15.46 -7.54
N GLY A 411 -4.39 15.60 -7.48
CA GLY A 411 -3.71 16.49 -6.55
C GLY A 411 -3.57 15.95 -5.12
N ILE A 412 -3.73 14.65 -4.95
CA ILE A 412 -3.58 13.97 -3.66
C ILE A 412 -2.16 13.43 -3.53
N THR A 413 -1.51 13.72 -2.42
CA THR A 413 -0.20 13.16 -2.08
C THR A 413 -0.38 11.83 -1.35
N ILE A 414 0.22 10.75 -1.85
CA ILE A 414 0.29 9.46 -1.15
C ILE A 414 1.68 9.30 -0.56
N ILE A 415 1.74 9.11 0.74
CA ILE A 415 2.95 8.84 1.52
C ILE A 415 2.87 7.40 2.02
N GLU A 416 3.95 6.64 1.84
CA GLU A 416 4.01 5.23 2.22
C GLU A 416 5.28 4.93 3.00
N SER A 417 5.20 4.17 4.08
CA SER A 417 6.38 3.66 4.78
C SER A 417 7.17 2.71 3.90
N SER A 418 8.50 2.73 3.99
CA SER A 418 9.34 1.88 3.15
C SER A 418 9.44 0.43 3.64
N GLY A 419 9.03 0.16 4.89
CA GLY A 419 9.10 -1.14 5.55
C GLY A 419 10.21 -1.23 6.61
N ASP A 420 10.14 -2.28 7.42
CA ASP A 420 10.96 -2.48 8.63
C ASP A 420 11.86 -3.73 8.51
N LEU A 421 12.13 -4.18 7.29
CA LEU A 421 12.86 -5.43 7.02
C LEU A 421 14.35 -5.20 6.65
N GLY A 422 14.83 -3.95 6.69
CA GLY A 422 16.17 -3.63 6.23
C GLY A 422 16.34 -3.92 4.73
N VAL A 423 17.37 -4.67 4.35
CA VAL A 423 17.58 -5.07 2.95
C VAL A 423 16.77 -6.32 2.55
N GLY A 424 16.09 -6.93 3.51
CA GLY A 424 15.24 -8.11 3.39
C GLY A 424 15.31 -8.96 4.64
N ALA A 425 14.23 -9.65 4.96
CA ALA A 425 14.16 -10.63 6.04
C ALA A 425 14.19 -12.06 5.51
N GLY A 426 13.30 -12.44 4.61
CA GLY A 426 13.29 -13.77 3.99
C GLY A 426 14.42 -13.95 3.00
N CYS A 427 14.70 -12.92 2.24
CA CYS A 427 15.78 -12.90 1.24
C CYS A 427 15.72 -14.05 0.23
N LEU A 428 14.49 -14.51 -0.02
CA LEU A 428 14.12 -15.53 -0.99
C LEU A 428 12.92 -15.07 -1.80
N ALA A 429 12.90 -15.40 -3.08
CA ALA A 429 11.70 -15.30 -3.91
C ALA A 429 10.61 -16.29 -3.43
N PRO A 430 9.34 -16.15 -3.90
CA PRO A 430 8.26 -17.06 -3.52
C PRO A 430 8.46 -18.53 -3.88
N ASP A 431 9.45 -18.86 -4.73
CA ASP A 431 9.86 -20.25 -5.01
C ASP A 431 10.63 -20.88 -3.83
N ASN A 432 11.01 -20.08 -2.83
CA ASN A 432 11.83 -20.46 -1.66
C ASN A 432 13.22 -21.05 -2.02
N GLU A 433 13.70 -20.80 -3.22
CA GLU A 433 15.00 -21.29 -3.74
C GLU A 433 15.88 -20.14 -4.24
N THR A 434 15.29 -19.16 -4.93
CA THR A 434 16.01 -18.03 -5.50
C THR A 434 16.34 -16.99 -4.42
N ILE A 435 17.63 -16.79 -4.16
CA ILE A 435 18.09 -15.80 -3.17
C ILE A 435 18.05 -14.40 -3.80
N GLU A 436 17.48 -13.42 -3.08
CA GLU A 436 17.39 -12.03 -3.53
C GLU A 436 17.18 -11.04 -2.39
N PHE A 437 17.46 -9.74 -2.65
CA PHE A 437 17.00 -8.66 -1.78
C PHE A 437 15.48 -8.48 -1.90
N ASN A 438 14.79 -8.35 -0.77
CA ASN A 438 13.35 -8.15 -0.81
C ASN A 438 13.01 -6.66 -0.95
N ALA A 439 12.39 -6.30 -2.07
CA ALA A 439 11.76 -5.00 -2.23
C ALA A 439 10.37 -4.99 -1.58
N ILE A 440 9.86 -3.83 -1.18
CA ILE A 440 8.60 -3.70 -0.44
C ILE A 440 7.55 -2.99 -1.29
N PHE A 441 6.40 -3.63 -1.47
CA PHE A 441 5.21 -3.02 -2.09
C PHE A 441 4.24 -2.55 -0.98
N PRO A 442 3.59 -1.37 -1.11
CA PRO A 442 3.55 -0.49 -2.28
C PRO A 442 4.67 0.56 -2.33
N ALA A 443 5.63 0.57 -1.40
CA ALA A 443 6.74 1.52 -1.35
C ALA A 443 7.55 1.61 -2.67
N THR A 444 7.57 0.52 -3.45
CA THR A 444 8.19 0.44 -4.77
C THR A 444 7.36 1.06 -5.90
N CYS A 445 6.09 1.43 -5.68
CA CYS A 445 5.30 2.12 -6.70
C CYS A 445 5.89 3.51 -7.00
N PRO A 446 6.16 3.87 -8.27
CA PRO A 446 6.77 5.15 -8.62
C PRO A 446 5.86 6.37 -8.39
N TYR A 447 4.56 6.18 -8.18
CA TYR A 447 3.57 7.25 -8.11
C TYR A 447 3.21 7.68 -6.69
N LEU A 448 3.88 7.16 -5.68
CA LEU A 448 3.81 7.58 -4.28
C LEU A 448 5.17 8.09 -3.79
N THR A 449 5.23 8.67 -2.60
CA THR A 449 6.47 9.03 -1.92
C THR A 449 6.75 8.02 -0.82
N SER A 450 7.79 7.22 -1.00
CA SER A 450 8.25 6.21 -0.04
C SER A 450 9.16 6.83 1.01
N VAL A 451 8.92 6.51 2.29
CA VAL A 451 9.59 7.11 3.45
C VAL A 451 10.36 6.06 4.23
N GLY A 452 11.68 6.18 4.23
CA GLY A 452 12.59 5.38 5.04
C GLY A 452 12.77 5.90 6.46
N GLY A 453 13.56 5.17 7.24
CA GLY A 453 13.76 5.41 8.66
C GLY A 453 15.14 5.90 9.05
N THR A 454 15.20 6.85 10.00
CA THR A 454 16.42 7.26 10.68
C THR A 454 16.33 6.97 12.18
N VAL A 455 17.50 6.93 12.85
CA VAL A 455 17.65 6.85 14.29
C VAL A 455 18.54 7.99 14.78
N ASP A 456 18.54 8.20 16.10
CA ASP A 456 19.18 9.33 16.76
C ASP A 456 18.56 10.69 16.35
N VAL A 457 18.98 11.77 16.96
CA VAL A 457 18.39 13.10 16.70
C VAL A 457 19.43 14.15 16.30
N THR A 458 20.68 13.95 16.68
CA THR A 458 21.76 14.92 16.38
C THR A 458 23.15 14.24 16.32
N PRO A 459 23.59 13.80 15.15
CA PRO A 459 22.89 13.77 13.87
C PRO A 459 21.94 12.58 13.76
N GLU A 460 20.92 12.71 12.91
CA GLU A 460 20.19 11.54 12.43
C GLU A 460 21.11 10.67 11.57
N ILE A 461 21.00 9.35 11.73
CA ILE A 461 21.67 8.34 10.91
C ILE A 461 20.65 7.33 10.39
N ALA A 462 20.98 6.59 9.35
CA ALA A 462 20.09 5.57 8.80
C ALA A 462 19.75 4.50 9.84
N TRP A 463 18.49 4.11 9.90
CA TRP A 463 18.04 3.00 10.74
C TRP A 463 18.34 1.66 10.06
N ALA A 464 18.93 0.74 10.80
CA ALA A 464 19.32 -0.58 10.26
C ALA A 464 18.14 -1.41 9.74
N GLY A 465 16.94 -1.19 10.30
CA GLY A 465 15.70 -1.83 9.86
C GLY A 465 14.95 -1.11 8.74
N SER A 466 15.40 0.08 8.32
CA SER A 466 14.75 0.81 7.21
C SER A 466 14.85 0.01 5.92
N SER A 467 13.69 -0.38 5.35
CA SER A 467 13.70 -1.09 4.07
C SER A 467 14.03 -0.15 2.93
N GLY A 468 14.76 -0.71 1.96
CA GLY A 468 15.16 0.01 0.77
C GLY A 468 15.84 -0.91 -0.24
N GLY A 469 16.04 -0.38 -1.44
CA GLY A 469 16.61 -1.17 -2.55
C GLY A 469 16.03 -0.77 -3.91
N PHE A 470 15.77 -1.78 -4.73
CA PHE A 470 15.30 -1.60 -6.12
C PHE A 470 14.16 -2.57 -6.43
N SER A 471 13.09 -2.05 -7.03
CA SER A 471 11.92 -2.82 -7.44
C SER A 471 12.25 -3.87 -8.50
N LYS A 472 11.59 -5.01 -8.41
CA LYS A 472 11.55 -6.04 -9.46
C LYS A 472 10.46 -5.75 -10.49
N TYR A 473 9.33 -5.19 -10.04
CA TYR A 473 8.13 -4.97 -10.86
C TYR A 473 8.16 -3.67 -11.63
N PHE A 474 8.64 -2.59 -10.99
CA PHE A 474 8.56 -1.25 -11.55
C PHE A 474 9.93 -0.76 -12.06
N PRO A 475 10.00 -0.33 -13.32
CA PRO A 475 11.24 0.25 -13.86
C PRO A 475 11.54 1.59 -13.19
N ARG A 476 12.80 2.02 -13.26
CA ARG A 476 13.23 3.31 -12.74
C ARG A 476 12.56 4.46 -13.50
N PRO A 477 11.77 5.31 -12.81
CA PRO A 477 11.11 6.44 -13.44
C PRO A 477 12.09 7.54 -13.82
N ALA A 478 11.71 8.36 -14.82
CA ALA A 478 12.57 9.39 -15.38
C ALA A 478 13.01 10.44 -14.34
N TYR A 479 12.13 10.82 -13.40
CA TYR A 479 12.43 11.82 -12.38
C TYR A 479 13.56 11.39 -11.43
N GLN A 480 13.73 10.08 -11.21
CA GLN A 480 14.70 9.52 -10.27
C GLN A 480 16.07 9.26 -10.92
N LYS A 481 16.10 9.21 -12.24
CA LYS A 481 17.25 8.69 -12.99
C LYS A 481 18.58 9.34 -12.61
N LEU A 482 18.64 10.67 -12.53
CA LEU A 482 19.90 11.38 -12.24
C LEU A 482 20.43 11.06 -10.83
N ALA A 483 19.56 10.99 -9.84
CA ALA A 483 19.94 10.73 -8.45
C ALA A 483 20.43 9.28 -8.27
N VAL A 484 19.71 8.31 -8.84
CA VAL A 484 20.12 6.90 -8.74
C VAL A 484 21.35 6.59 -9.58
N ASP A 485 21.49 7.18 -10.78
CA ASP A 485 22.71 7.01 -11.59
C ASP A 485 23.93 7.59 -10.87
N ALA A 486 23.80 8.72 -10.17
CA ALA A 486 24.86 9.27 -9.32
C ALA A 486 25.25 8.31 -8.19
N TYR A 487 24.26 7.77 -7.45
CA TYR A 487 24.50 6.74 -6.42
C TYR A 487 25.27 5.54 -6.99
N LEU A 488 24.79 4.97 -8.10
CA LEU A 488 25.39 3.79 -8.72
C LEU A 488 26.83 4.05 -9.21
N SER A 489 27.12 5.27 -9.71
CA SER A 489 28.45 5.59 -10.23
C SER A 489 29.45 6.04 -9.17
N GLU A 490 28.97 6.71 -8.09
CA GLU A 490 29.86 7.33 -7.10
C GLU A 490 30.01 6.46 -5.84
N HIS A 491 28.98 5.67 -5.46
CA HIS A 491 28.95 4.96 -4.20
C HIS A 491 28.92 3.42 -4.33
N VAL A 492 28.56 2.88 -5.50
CA VAL A 492 28.57 1.44 -5.76
C VAL A 492 29.82 1.04 -6.53
N THR A 493 30.75 0.34 -5.87
CA THR A 493 31.96 -0.14 -6.55
C THR A 493 31.61 -1.18 -7.63
N ALA A 494 32.46 -1.30 -8.65
CA ALA A 494 32.29 -2.33 -9.68
C ALA A 494 32.28 -3.76 -9.08
N ALA A 495 32.93 -3.97 -7.94
CA ALA A 495 32.91 -5.26 -7.23
C ALA A 495 31.54 -5.47 -6.57
N THR A 496 31.01 -4.50 -5.83
CA THR A 496 29.68 -4.53 -5.21
C THR A 496 28.59 -4.70 -6.25
N TYR A 497 28.65 -3.95 -7.36
CA TYR A 497 27.70 -4.05 -8.46
C TYR A 497 27.60 -5.49 -8.99
N ARG A 498 28.76 -6.12 -9.29
CA ARG A 498 28.81 -7.50 -9.77
C ARG A 498 28.39 -8.52 -8.71
N SER A 499 28.75 -8.28 -7.45
CA SER A 499 28.38 -9.20 -6.36
C SER A 499 26.87 -9.23 -6.11
N TYR A 500 26.20 -8.07 -6.24
CA TYR A 500 24.76 -7.97 -5.97
C TYR A 500 23.88 -8.16 -7.22
N ALA A 501 24.47 -8.13 -8.44
CA ALA A 501 23.72 -8.28 -9.68
C ALA A 501 22.84 -9.56 -9.77
N PRO A 502 23.21 -10.70 -9.15
CA PRO A 502 22.33 -11.87 -9.10
C PRO A 502 21.11 -11.70 -8.20
N TYR A 503 21.13 -10.72 -7.27
CA TYR A 503 20.17 -10.62 -6.17
C TYR A 503 19.29 -9.38 -6.24
N THR A 504 19.56 -8.41 -7.15
CA THR A 504 18.78 -7.18 -7.25
C THR A 504 18.64 -6.69 -8.70
N ASN A 505 17.54 -6.00 -8.98
CA ASN A 505 17.30 -5.35 -10.27
C ASN A 505 17.84 -3.91 -10.25
N TRP A 506 19.10 -3.70 -10.63
CA TRP A 506 19.71 -2.38 -10.69
C TRP A 506 19.00 -1.36 -11.61
N GLN A 507 18.08 -1.81 -12.49
CA GLN A 507 17.30 -0.95 -13.36
C GLN A 507 15.91 -0.61 -12.78
N GLY A 508 15.57 -1.20 -11.63
CA GLY A 508 14.31 -0.97 -10.96
C GLY A 508 14.20 0.42 -10.34
N ARG A 509 12.98 0.78 -9.97
CA ARG A 509 12.67 1.94 -9.15
C ARG A 509 13.43 1.80 -7.82
N GLY A 510 14.29 2.77 -7.49
CA GLY A 510 14.99 2.82 -6.21
C GLY A 510 14.12 3.43 -5.11
N PHE A 511 14.09 2.82 -3.92
CA PHE A 511 13.34 3.31 -2.77
C PHE A 511 14.18 3.20 -1.48
N PRO A 512 13.87 4.02 -0.45
CA PRO A 512 12.85 5.07 -0.36
C PRO A 512 13.21 6.34 -1.15
N ASP A 513 12.25 7.31 -1.22
CA ASP A 513 12.50 8.63 -1.81
C ASP A 513 13.09 9.61 -0.80
N VAL A 514 12.62 9.53 0.45
CA VAL A 514 13.00 10.38 1.58
C VAL A 514 13.01 9.57 2.86
N ALA A 515 13.40 10.17 4.00
CA ALA A 515 13.34 9.53 5.30
C ALA A 515 12.86 10.50 6.39
N ALA A 516 12.49 9.93 7.55
CA ALA A 516 12.33 10.66 8.80
C ALA A 516 12.67 9.76 9.99
N HIS A 517 12.74 10.34 11.17
CA HIS A 517 13.00 9.62 12.41
C HIS A 517 12.00 8.46 12.59
N SER A 518 12.51 7.29 12.93
CA SER A 518 11.74 6.05 13.02
C SER A 518 11.84 5.38 14.39
N ALA A 519 13.03 5.33 14.98
CA ALA A 519 13.26 4.60 16.20
C ALA A 519 14.53 5.11 16.92
N ASN A 520 14.74 4.69 18.14
CA ASN A 520 15.91 4.98 18.97
C ASN A 520 16.38 6.44 18.90
N PRO A 521 15.74 7.32 19.69
CA PRO A 521 14.74 7.00 20.72
C PRO A 521 13.33 6.78 20.15
N ASP A 522 12.60 5.84 20.75
CA ASP A 522 11.25 5.51 20.30
C ASP A 522 10.24 6.64 20.56
N TYR A 523 9.16 6.64 19.80
CA TYR A 523 8.04 7.56 19.96
C TYR A 523 7.27 7.25 21.22
N ARG A 524 6.91 8.31 21.97
CA ARG A 524 6.01 8.20 23.11
C ARG A 524 4.57 8.18 22.60
N THR A 525 3.92 7.05 22.68
CA THR A 525 2.54 6.82 22.26
C THR A 525 1.66 6.46 23.46
N VAL A 526 0.35 6.41 23.24
CA VAL A 526 -0.62 5.83 24.16
C VAL A 526 -1.27 4.63 23.48
N TYR A 527 -1.26 3.50 24.16
CA TYR A 527 -1.83 2.24 23.72
C TYR A 527 -2.59 1.59 24.87
N ALA A 528 -3.86 1.23 24.66
CA ALA A 528 -4.76 0.61 25.64
C ALA A 528 -4.73 1.37 27.00
N GLY A 529 -4.85 2.69 26.97
CA GLY A 529 -4.86 3.56 28.16
C GLY A 529 -3.51 3.73 28.85
N SER A 530 -2.42 3.23 28.29
CA SER A 530 -1.09 3.30 28.90
C SER A 530 -0.07 3.99 27.99
N VAL A 531 0.85 4.75 28.59
CA VAL A 531 1.98 5.31 27.85
C VAL A 531 2.88 4.18 27.39
N SER A 532 3.12 4.10 26.11
CA SER A 532 3.89 3.06 25.42
C SER A 532 4.99 3.68 24.57
N ARG A 533 5.77 2.84 23.93
CA ARG A 533 6.81 3.20 22.97
C ARG A 533 6.58 2.46 21.67
N SER A 534 6.72 3.17 20.56
CA SER A 534 6.57 2.62 19.21
C SER A 534 7.60 3.25 18.28
N GLY A 535 7.77 2.68 17.12
CA GLY A 535 8.72 3.15 16.10
C GLY A 535 8.50 2.39 14.79
N GLY A 536 9.47 2.45 13.91
CA GLY A 536 9.40 1.87 12.56
C GLY A 536 9.32 2.95 11.49
N THR A 537 9.39 2.58 10.25
CA THR A 537 9.08 3.48 9.12
C THR A 537 7.62 3.93 9.17
N SER A 538 6.78 3.17 9.87
CA SER A 538 5.41 3.53 10.29
C SER A 538 5.33 4.82 11.13
N ALA A 539 6.39 5.20 11.84
CA ALA A 539 6.46 6.50 12.52
C ALA A 539 6.92 7.61 11.56
N ALA A 540 7.77 7.29 10.60
CA ALA A 540 8.36 8.25 9.65
C ALA A 540 7.36 8.74 8.59
N ALA A 541 6.53 7.85 8.06
CA ALA A 541 5.53 8.19 7.04
C ALA A 541 4.51 9.24 7.53
N PRO A 542 3.87 9.09 8.70
CA PRO A 542 2.94 10.11 9.20
C PRO A 542 3.62 11.43 9.56
N VAL A 543 4.92 11.45 9.89
CA VAL A 543 5.69 12.70 10.04
C VAL A 543 5.75 13.47 8.71
N TRP A 544 6.10 12.79 7.63
CA TRP A 544 6.10 13.40 6.30
C TRP A 544 4.70 13.84 5.86
N ALA A 545 3.69 13.01 6.07
CA ALA A 545 2.31 13.36 5.74
C ALA A 545 1.83 14.60 6.52
N ALA A 546 2.15 14.70 7.81
CA ALA A 546 1.86 15.86 8.63
C ALA A 546 2.57 17.13 8.10
N ILE A 547 3.86 17.02 7.73
CA ILE A 547 4.63 18.13 7.13
C ILE A 547 4.01 18.57 5.80
N VAL A 548 3.63 17.64 4.93
CA VAL A 548 2.94 17.93 3.67
C VAL A 548 1.59 18.61 3.92
N GLY A 549 0.83 18.13 4.91
CA GLY A 549 -0.40 18.79 5.36
C GLY A 549 -0.19 20.26 5.74
N LEU A 550 0.87 20.55 6.51
CA LEU A 550 1.25 21.92 6.88
C LEU A 550 1.71 22.77 5.67
N LEU A 551 2.40 22.15 4.71
CA LEU A 551 2.79 22.84 3.47
C LEU A 551 1.58 23.13 2.57
N ASN A 552 0.63 22.19 2.49
CA ASN A 552 -0.63 22.40 1.78
C ASN A 552 -1.47 23.50 2.44
N ASP A 553 -1.54 23.56 3.79
CA ASP A 553 -2.16 24.66 4.52
C ASP A 553 -1.58 26.02 4.10
N ALA A 554 -0.25 26.13 4.05
CA ALA A 554 0.41 27.37 3.65
C ALA A 554 0.14 27.76 2.19
N ARG A 555 0.00 26.79 1.27
CA ARG A 555 -0.32 27.01 -0.14
C ARG A 555 -1.78 27.45 -0.31
N LEU A 556 -2.71 26.67 0.22
CA LEU A 556 -4.15 26.92 0.10
C LEU A 556 -4.56 28.29 0.68
N ARG A 557 -3.98 28.69 1.81
CA ARG A 557 -4.18 30.05 2.39
C ARG A 557 -3.65 31.18 1.50
N ARG A 558 -2.86 30.86 0.49
CA ARG A 558 -2.37 31.81 -0.53
C ARG A 558 -3.10 31.68 -1.86
N GLY A 559 -4.15 30.85 -1.93
CA GLY A 559 -4.88 30.56 -3.15
C GLY A 559 -4.09 29.70 -4.16
N LEU A 560 -3.04 29.00 -3.69
CA LEU A 560 -2.26 28.07 -4.52
C LEU A 560 -2.85 26.66 -4.41
N PRO A 561 -2.73 25.82 -5.45
CA PRO A 561 -3.17 24.42 -5.39
C PRO A 561 -2.35 23.61 -4.39
N THR A 562 -2.84 22.42 -4.01
CA THR A 562 -2.09 21.44 -3.22
C THR A 562 -0.80 21.01 -3.91
N LEU A 563 0.06 20.26 -3.22
CA LEU A 563 1.33 19.80 -3.80
C LEU A 563 1.16 18.62 -4.77
N GLY A 564 0.12 17.79 -4.57
CA GLY A 564 -0.07 16.58 -5.36
C GLY A 564 1.08 15.57 -5.17
N TRP A 565 1.43 14.86 -6.22
CA TRP A 565 2.54 13.90 -6.19
C TRP A 565 3.90 14.61 -6.06
N LEU A 566 4.64 14.29 -4.99
CA LEU A 566 5.81 15.06 -4.56
C LEU A 566 7.11 14.74 -5.28
N ASN A 567 7.26 13.54 -5.82
CA ASN A 567 8.56 13.03 -6.24
C ASN A 567 9.27 13.95 -7.25
N PRO A 568 8.62 14.50 -8.29
CA PRO A 568 9.30 15.45 -9.20
C PRO A 568 9.89 16.66 -8.48
N LEU A 569 9.15 17.24 -7.51
CA LEU A 569 9.64 18.36 -6.71
C LEU A 569 10.80 17.94 -5.81
N LEU A 570 10.72 16.77 -5.18
CA LEU A 570 11.75 16.29 -4.25
C LEU A 570 13.06 15.96 -4.98
N TYR A 571 13.00 15.28 -6.13
CA TYR A 571 14.19 14.93 -6.89
C TYR A 571 14.85 16.13 -7.57
N GLU A 572 14.09 17.16 -7.91
CA GLU A 572 14.65 18.40 -8.50
C GLU A 572 15.25 19.33 -7.44
N PHE A 573 14.58 19.50 -6.30
CA PHE A 573 14.96 20.51 -5.29
C PHE A 573 15.43 19.91 -3.96
N GLY A 574 15.21 18.62 -3.70
CA GLY A 574 15.54 17.95 -2.43
C GLY A 574 16.95 18.23 -1.93
N PRO A 575 18.01 18.13 -2.73
CA PRO A 575 19.38 18.40 -2.29
C PRO A 575 19.60 19.80 -1.69
N ARG A 576 18.70 20.76 -1.96
CA ARG A 576 18.78 22.13 -1.43
C ARG A 576 17.93 22.36 -0.19
N VAL A 577 16.87 21.56 -0.01
CA VAL A 577 15.82 21.80 0.99
C VAL A 577 15.69 20.70 2.01
N LEU A 578 16.24 19.53 1.78
CA LEU A 578 16.29 18.42 2.72
C LEU A 578 17.61 18.44 3.51
N THR A 579 17.68 17.62 4.54
CA THR A 579 18.90 17.32 5.29
C THR A 579 19.38 15.94 4.87
N ASP A 580 20.51 15.89 4.19
CA ASP A 580 21.13 14.66 3.71
C ASP A 580 21.66 13.82 4.87
N VAL A 581 21.36 12.53 4.88
CA VAL A 581 21.77 11.55 5.90
C VAL A 581 22.88 10.68 5.32
N THR A 582 24.09 10.81 5.87
CA THR A 582 25.29 10.17 5.30
C THR A 582 25.96 9.16 6.22
N GLY A 583 25.29 8.76 7.29
CA GLY A 583 25.79 7.78 8.26
C GLY A 583 24.77 6.68 8.53
N GLY A 584 25.25 5.51 8.89
CA GLY A 584 24.41 4.33 9.12
C GLY A 584 24.20 3.49 7.86
N GLN A 585 23.44 2.42 7.99
CA GLN A 585 23.17 1.47 6.91
C GLN A 585 21.92 0.66 7.24
N ALA A 586 21.22 0.16 6.20
CA ALA A 586 20.26 -0.92 6.31
C ALA A 586 20.97 -2.27 6.24
N ILE A 587 20.54 -3.23 7.02
CA ILE A 587 21.12 -4.58 7.08
C ILE A 587 20.04 -5.65 6.93
N GLY A 588 20.42 -6.88 6.58
CA GLY A 588 19.55 -8.03 6.40
C GLY A 588 20.21 -9.06 5.51
N CYS A 589 19.51 -10.11 5.16
CA CYS A 589 19.97 -11.18 4.28
C CYS A 589 21.33 -11.78 4.70
N ASN A 590 21.62 -11.83 5.98
CA ASN A 590 22.93 -12.27 6.50
C ASN A 590 22.85 -13.57 7.30
N GLY A 591 21.66 -14.17 7.44
CA GLY A 591 21.41 -15.39 8.20
C GLY A 591 21.41 -15.17 9.72
N GLU A 592 21.54 -13.93 10.19
CA GLU A 592 21.49 -13.58 11.61
C GLU A 592 20.08 -13.11 11.97
N ASN A 593 19.55 -13.65 13.05
CA ASN A 593 18.20 -13.33 13.53
C ASN A 593 18.14 -12.01 14.32
N THR A 594 18.94 -11.01 13.93
CA THR A 594 19.07 -9.75 14.64
C THR A 594 19.14 -8.60 13.64
N GLN A 595 17.99 -7.99 13.38
CA GLN A 595 17.88 -6.81 12.55
C GLN A 595 17.42 -5.61 13.37
N GLY A 596 17.55 -4.45 12.82
CA GLY A 596 16.99 -3.23 13.39
C GLY A 596 15.46 -3.26 13.47
N GLY A 597 14.81 -3.93 12.54
CA GLY A 597 13.37 -4.15 12.43
C GLY A 597 12.97 -5.57 12.80
N SER A 598 12.49 -6.34 11.83
CA SER A 598 12.05 -7.74 11.99
C SER A 598 13.24 -8.71 12.01
N ALA A 599 13.05 -9.84 12.70
CA ALA A 599 14.03 -10.92 12.71
C ALA A 599 13.94 -11.75 11.42
N GLU A 600 15.08 -12.23 10.93
CA GLU A 600 15.10 -13.14 9.80
C GLU A 600 14.48 -14.50 10.15
N PRO A 601 13.59 -15.06 9.30
CA PRO A 601 13.06 -16.41 9.49
C PRO A 601 14.16 -17.48 9.40
N VAL A 602 13.91 -18.64 10.00
CA VAL A 602 14.80 -19.79 9.87
C VAL A 602 14.76 -20.30 8.43
N GLY A 603 15.91 -20.36 7.78
CA GLY A 603 16.01 -20.79 6.37
C GLY A 603 16.07 -19.65 5.37
N SER A 604 16.10 -18.40 5.83
CA SER A 604 16.28 -17.22 4.97
C SER A 604 17.51 -17.34 4.06
N GLY A 605 17.42 -16.72 2.90
CA GLY A 605 18.53 -16.62 1.96
C GLY A 605 19.66 -15.77 2.53
N VAL A 606 20.91 -16.12 2.19
CA VAL A 606 22.09 -15.37 2.64
C VAL A 606 22.77 -14.72 1.44
N ILE A 607 22.89 -13.40 1.47
CA ILE A 607 23.63 -12.60 0.49
C ILE A 607 24.93 -12.13 1.14
N PRO A 608 26.10 -12.56 0.64
CA PRO A 608 27.37 -12.19 1.27
C PRO A 608 27.59 -10.67 1.32
N GLY A 609 27.75 -10.13 2.52
CA GLY A 609 27.99 -8.70 2.76
C GLY A 609 26.79 -7.83 2.37
N ALA A 610 25.57 -8.31 2.56
CA ALA A 610 24.34 -7.58 2.25
C ALA A 610 24.15 -6.36 3.14
N PHE A 611 24.07 -5.18 2.54
CA PHE A 611 23.67 -3.93 3.18
C PHE A 611 23.41 -2.84 2.13
N TRP A 612 22.68 -1.80 2.54
CA TRP A 612 22.65 -0.51 1.84
C TRP A 612 23.20 0.56 2.77
N ASN A 613 24.23 1.29 2.33
CA ASN A 613 24.79 2.41 3.09
C ASN A 613 24.03 3.69 2.82
N ALA A 614 23.84 4.50 3.87
CA ALA A 614 23.56 5.91 3.71
C ALA A 614 24.79 6.64 3.15
N THR A 615 24.60 7.42 2.10
CA THR A 615 25.66 8.09 1.36
C THR A 615 25.27 9.54 1.03
N THR A 616 26.20 10.32 0.48
CA THR A 616 25.87 11.68 0.01
C THR A 616 24.90 11.61 -1.18
N GLY A 617 23.84 12.39 -1.13
CA GLY A 617 22.80 12.41 -2.15
C GLY A 617 21.71 11.38 -1.90
N TRP A 618 21.11 10.84 -2.95
CA TRP A 618 20.13 9.77 -2.79
C TRP A 618 20.83 8.44 -2.49
N ASP A 619 20.29 7.68 -1.57
CA ASP A 619 20.70 6.31 -1.29
C ASP A 619 19.48 5.40 -0.99
N PRO A 620 19.60 4.06 -1.12
CA PRO A 620 18.48 3.14 -0.94
C PRO A 620 18.20 2.80 0.53
N VAL A 621 18.44 3.73 1.47
CA VAL A 621 18.10 3.60 2.90
C VAL A 621 17.33 4.82 3.38
N THR A 622 17.82 6.02 3.03
CA THR A 622 17.29 7.30 3.51
C THR A 622 16.81 8.20 2.37
N GLY A 623 16.86 7.70 1.13
CA GLY A 623 16.48 8.48 -0.05
C GLY A 623 17.27 9.79 -0.12
N LEU A 624 16.59 10.89 -0.39
CA LEU A 624 17.17 12.24 -0.47
C LEU A 624 17.40 12.89 0.92
N GLY A 625 17.11 12.16 2.02
CA GLY A 625 17.29 12.61 3.38
C GLY A 625 16.00 13.06 4.08
N THR A 626 16.15 13.75 5.23
CA THR A 626 15.06 14.11 6.14
C THR A 626 14.54 15.54 5.90
N PRO A 627 13.29 15.87 6.29
CA PRO A 627 12.66 17.12 5.93
C PRO A 627 13.27 18.32 6.68
N ASN A 628 13.30 19.48 6.01
CA ASN A 628 13.50 20.77 6.66
C ASN A 628 12.32 21.68 6.30
N PHE A 629 11.33 21.72 7.19
CA PHE A 629 10.06 22.42 6.95
C PHE A 629 10.27 23.89 6.53
N LYS A 630 11.17 24.61 7.19
CA LYS A 630 11.41 26.03 6.89
C LYS A 630 11.90 26.22 5.46
N LYS A 631 12.80 25.36 4.97
CA LYS A 631 13.29 25.42 3.59
C LYS A 631 12.24 24.97 2.59
N LEU A 632 11.51 23.88 2.90
CA LEU A 632 10.41 23.39 2.09
C LEU A 632 9.30 24.45 1.96
N LEU A 633 8.87 25.06 3.07
CA LEU A 633 7.87 26.13 3.07
C LEU A 633 8.28 27.30 2.16
N CYS A 634 9.54 27.74 2.26
CA CYS A 634 10.07 28.80 1.40
C CYS A 634 10.06 28.40 -0.08
N LEU A 635 10.33 27.14 -0.39
CA LEU A 635 10.33 26.61 -1.75
C LEU A 635 8.90 26.54 -2.31
N VAL A 636 8.02 25.79 -1.65
CA VAL A 636 6.69 25.42 -2.17
C VAL A 636 5.73 26.59 -2.27
N THR A 637 5.99 27.69 -1.57
CA THR A 637 5.16 28.90 -1.64
C THR A 637 5.59 29.86 -2.76
N ARG A 638 6.59 29.51 -3.58
CA ARG A 638 7.04 30.28 -4.74
C ARG A 638 6.47 29.79 -6.07
N PHE A 639 6.02 28.55 -6.13
CA PHE A 639 5.43 27.98 -7.33
C PHE A 639 3.91 28.17 -7.34
N SER A 640 3.42 28.73 -8.44
CA SER A 640 1.99 28.96 -8.69
C SER A 640 1.49 27.98 -9.75
#